data_692b19ab59f73ef6b9801ec328bbf75c
#
_entry.id   692b19ab59f73ef6b9801ec328bbf75c
#
_cell.length_a   1.000
_cell.length_b   1.000
_cell.length_c   1.000
_cell.angle_alpha   90.00
_cell.angle_beta   90.00
_cell.angle_gamma   90.00
#
_symmetry.space_group_name_H-M   'P 1'
#
loop_
_entity.id
_entity.type
_entity.pdbx_description
1 polymer ?
#
loop_
_entity_poly.entity_id
_entity_poly.type
_entity_poly.pdbx_seq_one_letter_code
_entity_poly.pdbx_strand_id
1 'polypeptide(L)'
;MGKSLYIAEKPSVAQEFAKALHINTQRKDGYLESAEAIVTWCVGHLVTMSYPEEYDPALKRWSLETLPFIPQEFKYEVIPAVSKQFRIVSGLLNRTDVDTIYVCTDSGREGEYIYRLVEQQAGVKGKNRRRVWIDSQTEEEILRGIKEAKDLKEYDNLAASAYLRAKEDYLMGINFSRLLTLKYGNSISSYLNTKYSVVSVGRVMTCVLGMVVRREREIREFVETPFYRVLSTIGEKGATFEGEWRAVKGSKWFESFDLYKENGFKEKEKAEELIRCLSNSESDASQPLTCQIVSIEKKKEKKNPPLLFNLAEIQNECSKRFKISPDETLRIIQELYEKKLVTYPRTDARVLSTAVAKEIHKNLNGLMQYEPAKPYLQDIVKFGSHKGLEKTRYVNDKQITDHYAIIPTGQGMGALKGLPNLSQRVYDVIVRRFLSIFYPPAVYQKVSIVTKIKEESFFSSFKVLAEEGYLKVTGVPGRKNDNNDNTDSSADSTEDKDTDAAFFARIQSLKKGMTLPVQSLDIKEGKTSPPKRYNSGSLILAMENAGQLIEDEELRAQIKGSGIGTSATRGEILKKLFNNKYLALNKKTQIVTPTMLGEMIYDVVDHSIRPLLNPELTASWEKGLTYVADGDITSDEYMKKLDDFVSRRTLAVKGLNNQYQMRACYDKAAQFYKKPVRKTGKNKK
;
A
#
# COMPACT_ATOMS: atom_id res chain seq x y z
N MET A 1 -32.18 -33.94 16.45
CA MET A 1 -31.05 -32.98 16.46
C MET A 1 -31.51 -31.76 15.71
N GLY A 2 -31.27 -30.57 16.24
CA GLY A 2 -31.57 -29.35 15.52
C GLY A 2 -30.57 -29.14 14.33
N LYS A 3 -30.97 -28.26 13.42
CA LYS A 3 -30.14 -27.94 12.24
C LYS A 3 -29.00 -26.99 12.61
N SER A 4 -27.89 -27.11 11.86
CA SER A 4 -26.81 -26.14 11.87
C SER A 4 -27.03 -25.08 10.79
N LEU A 5 -26.89 -23.80 11.15
CA LEU A 5 -26.99 -22.68 10.20
C LEU A 5 -25.59 -22.09 9.97
N TYR A 6 -25.14 -22.09 8.72
CA TYR A 6 -23.89 -21.48 8.28
C TYR A 6 -24.21 -20.16 7.60
N ILE A 7 -23.62 -19.05 8.09
CA ILE A 7 -23.83 -17.72 7.53
C ILE A 7 -22.52 -17.15 6.98
N ALA A 8 -22.42 -17.04 5.66
CA ALA A 8 -21.28 -16.48 4.97
C ALA A 8 -21.46 -14.99 4.65
N GLU A 9 -20.38 -14.29 4.29
CA GLU A 9 -20.46 -12.88 3.88
C GLU A 9 -21.08 -12.70 2.49
N LYS A 10 -20.84 -13.66 1.57
CA LYS A 10 -21.25 -13.59 0.16
C LYS A 10 -21.86 -14.89 -0.34
N PRO A 11 -22.73 -14.81 -1.39
CA PRO A 11 -23.34 -16.00 -1.99
C PRO A 11 -22.32 -17.03 -2.51
N SER A 12 -21.23 -16.59 -3.11
CA SER A 12 -20.17 -17.46 -3.63
C SER A 12 -19.50 -18.27 -2.53
N VAL A 13 -19.22 -17.63 -1.39
CA VAL A 13 -18.62 -18.27 -0.20
C VAL A 13 -19.58 -19.31 0.38
N ALA A 14 -20.86 -18.95 0.52
CA ALA A 14 -21.90 -19.88 1.00
C ALA A 14 -22.00 -21.15 0.16
N GLN A 15 -21.88 -21.04 -1.17
CA GLN A 15 -21.87 -22.19 -2.06
C GLN A 15 -20.66 -23.11 -1.82
N GLU A 16 -19.47 -22.52 -1.53
CA GLU A 16 -18.30 -23.32 -1.25
C GLU A 16 -18.40 -24.05 0.10
N PHE A 17 -18.98 -23.42 1.12
CA PHE A 17 -19.31 -24.09 2.37
C PHE A 17 -20.28 -25.26 2.16
N ALA A 18 -21.34 -25.06 1.38
CA ALA A 18 -22.31 -26.14 1.09
C ALA A 18 -21.66 -27.31 0.35
N LYS A 19 -20.74 -27.04 -0.58
CA LYS A 19 -19.96 -28.10 -1.28
C LYS A 19 -19.01 -28.84 -0.35
N ALA A 20 -18.25 -28.09 0.47
CA ALA A 20 -17.29 -28.69 1.40
C ALA A 20 -17.95 -29.58 2.46
N LEU A 21 -19.16 -29.20 2.87
CA LEU A 21 -19.95 -30.00 3.82
C LEU A 21 -20.61 -31.23 3.15
N HIS A 22 -20.47 -31.42 1.84
CA HIS A 22 -21.14 -32.50 1.06
C HIS A 22 -22.65 -32.60 1.30
N ILE A 23 -23.30 -31.46 1.55
CA ILE A 23 -24.73 -31.42 1.89
C ILE A 23 -25.53 -31.41 0.60
N ASN A 24 -26.44 -32.35 0.44
CA ASN A 24 -27.39 -32.35 -0.66
C ASN A 24 -28.47 -31.28 -0.41
N THR A 25 -28.13 -30.02 -0.77
CA THR A 25 -28.97 -28.85 -0.50
C THR A 25 -29.96 -28.58 -1.60
N GLN A 26 -31.20 -28.22 -1.21
CA GLN A 26 -32.17 -27.58 -2.11
C GLN A 26 -31.96 -26.07 -2.09
N ARG A 27 -31.89 -25.47 -3.27
CA ARG A 27 -31.79 -24.02 -3.41
C ARG A 27 -33.13 -23.36 -3.12
N LYS A 28 -33.12 -22.42 -2.19
CA LYS A 28 -34.24 -21.56 -1.83
C LYS A 28 -33.91 -20.10 -2.15
N ASP A 29 -34.86 -19.19 -1.96
CA ASP A 29 -34.60 -17.76 -2.13
C ASP A 29 -33.73 -17.25 -0.98
N GLY A 30 -32.47 -16.89 -1.28
CA GLY A 30 -31.50 -16.36 -0.33
C GLY A 30 -30.79 -17.38 0.57
N TYR A 31 -30.97 -18.70 0.38
CA TYR A 31 -30.29 -19.74 1.14
C TYR A 31 -30.32 -21.11 0.46
N LEU A 32 -29.55 -22.05 1.00
CA LEU A 32 -29.52 -23.47 0.63
C LEU A 32 -29.94 -24.26 1.86
N GLU A 33 -30.75 -25.30 1.72
CA GLU A 33 -31.23 -26.09 2.84
C GLU A 33 -31.19 -27.60 2.57
N SER A 34 -30.81 -28.36 3.60
CA SER A 34 -30.89 -29.83 3.66
C SER A 34 -31.66 -30.28 4.90
N ALA A 35 -31.71 -31.57 5.14
CA ALA A 35 -32.29 -32.11 6.34
C ALA A 35 -31.58 -31.65 7.63
N GLU A 36 -30.25 -31.47 7.56
CA GLU A 36 -29.39 -31.27 8.73
C GLU A 36 -28.81 -29.86 8.82
N ALA A 37 -28.73 -29.14 7.71
CA ALA A 37 -28.05 -27.85 7.63
C ALA A 37 -28.72 -26.84 6.73
N ILE A 38 -28.52 -25.59 7.04
CA ILE A 38 -28.89 -24.42 6.26
C ILE A 38 -27.64 -23.60 6.00
N VAL A 39 -27.44 -23.15 4.76
CA VAL A 39 -26.36 -22.24 4.40
C VAL A 39 -26.95 -20.98 3.79
N THR A 40 -26.68 -19.86 4.42
CA THR A 40 -27.14 -18.53 3.95
C THR A 40 -25.98 -17.55 3.85
N TRP A 41 -26.26 -16.34 3.43
CA TRP A 41 -25.22 -15.32 3.22
C TRP A 41 -25.74 -13.91 3.47
N CYS A 42 -24.82 -13.03 3.82
CA CYS A 42 -24.97 -11.60 3.65
C CYS A 42 -24.68 -11.22 2.18
N VAL A 43 -24.75 -9.96 1.86
CA VAL A 43 -24.30 -9.39 0.58
C VAL A 43 -23.34 -8.21 0.86
N GLY A 44 -22.42 -8.42 1.79
CA GLY A 44 -21.70 -7.41 2.53
C GLY A 44 -22.55 -6.92 3.70
N HIS A 45 -22.52 -5.62 4.00
CA HIS A 45 -23.34 -5.06 5.09
C HIS A 45 -24.84 -5.14 4.78
N LEU A 46 -25.61 -5.71 5.70
CA LEU A 46 -27.08 -5.71 5.68
C LEU A 46 -27.66 -4.62 6.61
N VAL A 47 -26.87 -4.18 7.58
CA VAL A 47 -27.23 -3.22 8.61
C VAL A 47 -26.17 -2.13 8.67
N THR A 48 -26.58 -0.89 8.94
CA THR A 48 -25.70 0.27 9.08
C THR A 48 -26.12 1.12 10.29
N MET A 49 -25.24 2.02 10.74
CA MET A 49 -25.64 3.03 11.72
C MET A 49 -26.63 4.02 11.08
N SER A 50 -27.67 4.36 11.83
CA SER A 50 -28.68 5.30 11.38
C SER A 50 -28.15 6.73 11.28
N TYR A 51 -28.64 7.49 10.31
CA TYR A 51 -28.31 8.90 10.19
C TYR A 51 -28.90 9.73 11.33
N PRO A 52 -28.34 10.94 11.61
CA PRO A 52 -28.84 11.78 12.71
C PRO A 52 -30.35 12.08 12.70
N GLU A 53 -30.98 12.16 11.52
CA GLU A 53 -32.42 12.37 11.36
C GLU A 53 -33.28 11.24 11.94
N GLU A 54 -32.75 10.05 12.14
CA GLU A 54 -33.43 8.92 12.80
C GLU A 54 -33.45 9.05 14.34
N TYR A 55 -32.59 9.93 14.87
CA TYR A 55 -32.58 10.29 16.29
C TYR A 55 -33.52 11.45 16.58
N ASP A 56 -33.48 12.48 15.72
CA ASP A 56 -34.36 13.64 15.75
C ASP A 56 -34.53 14.16 14.31
N PRO A 57 -35.78 14.23 13.79
CA PRO A 57 -36.07 14.75 12.45
C PRO A 57 -35.51 16.17 12.19
N ALA A 58 -35.35 16.99 13.24
CA ALA A 58 -34.78 18.33 13.14
C ALA A 58 -33.32 18.29 12.67
N LEU A 59 -32.58 17.21 12.94
CA LEU A 59 -31.21 17.00 12.53
C LEU A 59 -31.01 16.73 11.03
N LYS A 60 -32.14 16.59 10.28
CA LYS A 60 -32.10 16.52 8.81
C LYS A 60 -31.59 17.84 8.23
N ARG A 61 -31.95 18.97 8.84
CA ARG A 61 -31.42 20.30 8.50
C ARG A 61 -30.13 20.54 9.27
N TRP A 62 -29.04 20.70 8.54
CA TRP A 62 -27.75 20.99 9.16
C TRP A 62 -27.72 22.38 9.76
N SER A 63 -27.34 22.47 11.04
CA SER A 63 -27.17 23.72 11.79
C SER A 63 -25.93 23.64 12.68
N LEU A 64 -25.25 24.76 12.89
CA LEU A 64 -24.15 24.85 13.84
C LEU A 64 -24.63 24.63 15.28
N GLU A 65 -25.88 24.95 15.57
CA GLU A 65 -26.45 24.81 16.92
C GLU A 65 -26.59 23.35 17.33
N THR A 66 -26.86 22.45 16.37
CA THR A 66 -27.03 21.03 16.61
C THR A 66 -25.72 20.23 16.63
N LEU A 67 -24.57 20.91 16.57
CA LEU A 67 -23.24 20.29 16.63
C LEU A 67 -22.54 20.62 17.95
N PRO A 68 -21.78 19.70 18.57
CA PRO A 68 -21.54 18.33 18.12
C PRO A 68 -22.76 17.43 18.29
N PHE A 69 -22.99 16.53 17.32
CA PHE A 69 -23.93 15.44 17.43
C PHE A 69 -23.22 14.21 18.00
N ILE A 70 -23.54 13.83 19.23
CA ILE A 70 -23.00 12.68 19.96
C ILE A 70 -24.19 11.96 20.59
N PRO A 71 -24.69 10.86 20.00
CA PRO A 71 -25.81 10.12 20.53
C PRO A 71 -25.39 9.34 21.78
N GLN A 72 -26.24 9.29 22.80
CA GLN A 72 -26.02 8.44 23.97
C GLN A 72 -26.07 6.96 23.62
N GLU A 73 -27.01 6.57 22.76
CA GLU A 73 -27.14 5.24 22.22
C GLU A 73 -27.09 5.28 20.71
N PHE A 74 -26.28 4.40 20.10
CA PHE A 74 -26.19 4.30 18.64
C PHE A 74 -27.35 3.46 18.10
N LYS A 75 -28.13 4.04 17.18
CA LYS A 75 -29.20 3.35 16.44
C LYS A 75 -28.63 2.72 15.18
N TYR A 76 -29.18 1.58 14.83
CA TYR A 76 -28.85 0.83 13.64
C TYR A 76 -30.11 0.53 12.83
N GLU A 77 -29.96 0.50 11.51
CA GLU A 77 -31.06 0.25 10.59
C GLU A 77 -30.66 -0.70 9.47
N VAL A 78 -31.64 -1.42 8.94
CA VAL A 78 -31.44 -2.29 7.79
C VAL A 78 -31.29 -1.44 6.54
N ILE A 79 -30.24 -1.70 5.76
CA ILE A 79 -29.99 -1.00 4.50
C ILE A 79 -31.13 -1.32 3.52
N PRO A 80 -31.89 -0.31 3.02
CA PRO A 80 -33.08 -0.53 2.22
C PRO A 80 -32.88 -1.41 0.98
N ALA A 81 -31.77 -1.22 0.29
CA ALA A 81 -31.42 -1.96 -0.94
C ALA A 81 -31.25 -3.48 -0.73
N VAL A 82 -30.97 -3.92 0.50
CA VAL A 82 -30.70 -5.33 0.84
C VAL A 82 -31.70 -5.88 1.89
N SER A 83 -32.79 -5.14 2.15
CA SER A 83 -33.80 -5.49 3.15
C SER A 83 -34.44 -6.87 2.92
N LYS A 84 -34.56 -7.30 1.66
CA LYS A 84 -35.06 -8.65 1.33
C LYS A 84 -34.17 -9.72 1.91
N GLN A 85 -32.84 -9.61 1.67
CA GLN A 85 -31.87 -10.59 2.18
C GLN A 85 -31.78 -10.55 3.71
N PHE A 86 -31.85 -9.36 4.31
CA PHE A 86 -31.87 -9.25 5.76
C PHE A 86 -33.08 -10.01 6.38
N ARG A 87 -34.28 -9.85 5.81
CA ARG A 87 -35.50 -10.57 6.31
C ARG A 87 -35.31 -12.08 6.23
N ILE A 88 -34.70 -12.59 5.16
CA ILE A 88 -34.43 -14.02 5.01
C ILE A 88 -33.47 -14.47 6.10
N VAL A 89 -32.30 -13.80 6.21
CA VAL A 89 -31.26 -14.14 7.21
C VAL A 89 -31.80 -14.05 8.63
N SER A 90 -32.53 -12.97 8.98
CA SER A 90 -33.16 -12.79 10.29
C SER A 90 -34.16 -13.91 10.61
N GLY A 91 -35.00 -14.29 9.63
CA GLY A 91 -35.91 -15.42 9.76
C GLY A 91 -35.20 -16.73 10.04
N LEU A 92 -34.11 -17.01 9.31
CA LEU A 92 -33.30 -18.25 9.48
C LEU A 92 -32.59 -18.29 10.84
N LEU A 93 -32.01 -17.18 11.29
CA LEU A 93 -31.32 -17.07 12.58
C LEU A 93 -32.28 -17.36 13.76
N ASN A 94 -33.55 -17.03 13.62
CA ASN A 94 -34.56 -17.19 14.66
C ASN A 94 -35.43 -18.48 14.53
N ARG A 95 -35.10 -19.36 13.55
CA ARG A 95 -35.85 -20.65 13.41
C ARG A 95 -35.68 -21.52 14.65
N THR A 96 -36.79 -22.15 15.07
CA THR A 96 -36.82 -23.02 16.26
C THR A 96 -36.05 -24.32 16.08
N ASP A 97 -35.94 -24.81 14.82
CA ASP A 97 -35.19 -26.01 14.46
C ASP A 97 -33.67 -25.77 14.21
N VAL A 98 -33.18 -24.53 14.36
CA VAL A 98 -31.78 -24.19 14.32
C VAL A 98 -31.20 -24.13 15.74
N ASP A 99 -30.26 -24.99 16.07
CA ASP A 99 -29.62 -25.03 17.38
C ASP A 99 -28.29 -24.28 17.39
N THR A 100 -27.48 -24.45 16.34
CA THR A 100 -26.14 -23.89 16.25
C THR A 100 -25.99 -23.02 15.01
N ILE A 101 -25.41 -21.82 15.20
CA ILE A 101 -25.05 -20.88 14.14
C ILE A 101 -23.52 -20.89 13.99
N TYR A 102 -23.06 -21.25 12.80
CA TYR A 102 -21.67 -21.10 12.40
C TYR A 102 -21.50 -19.77 11.64
N VAL A 103 -20.69 -18.90 12.23
CA VAL A 103 -20.37 -17.57 11.68
C VAL A 103 -19.22 -17.71 10.72
N CYS A 104 -19.50 -17.69 9.43
CA CYS A 104 -18.57 -17.92 8.32
C CYS A 104 -18.33 -16.64 7.49
N THR A 105 -18.56 -15.46 8.07
CA THR A 105 -18.12 -14.20 7.49
C THR A 105 -16.60 -14.12 7.45
N ASP A 106 -16.04 -13.25 6.60
CA ASP A 106 -14.61 -13.13 6.42
C ASP A 106 -13.88 -13.02 7.78
N SER A 107 -12.73 -13.67 7.91
CA SER A 107 -11.96 -13.74 9.16
C SER A 107 -11.27 -12.40 9.41
N GLY A 108 -11.79 -11.59 10.32
CA GLY A 108 -11.29 -10.25 10.63
C GLY A 108 -12.35 -9.34 11.25
N ARG A 109 -11.93 -8.13 11.64
CA ARG A 109 -12.80 -7.11 12.26
C ARG A 109 -14.06 -6.83 11.44
N GLU A 110 -13.93 -6.75 10.11
CA GLU A 110 -15.05 -6.41 9.23
C GLU A 110 -16.11 -7.52 9.24
N GLY A 111 -15.69 -8.79 9.12
CA GLY A 111 -16.60 -9.93 9.18
C GLY A 111 -17.30 -10.06 10.53
N GLU A 112 -16.60 -9.74 11.66
CA GLU A 112 -17.23 -9.66 12.97
C GLU A 112 -18.30 -8.56 13.00
N TYR A 113 -17.98 -7.37 12.50
CA TYR A 113 -18.91 -6.25 12.49
C TYR A 113 -20.19 -6.55 11.67
N ILE A 114 -20.01 -7.13 10.47
CA ILE A 114 -21.12 -7.51 9.60
C ILE A 114 -22.08 -8.48 10.32
N TYR A 115 -21.53 -9.57 10.87
CA TYR A 115 -22.37 -10.58 11.52
C TYR A 115 -23.02 -10.06 12.80
N ARG A 116 -22.26 -9.40 13.69
CA ARG A 116 -22.77 -8.91 14.98
C ARG A 116 -23.90 -7.91 14.80
N LEU A 117 -23.83 -7.03 13.79
CA LEU A 117 -24.93 -6.12 13.47
C LEU A 117 -26.17 -6.86 13.00
N VAL A 118 -26.01 -7.90 12.17
CA VAL A 118 -27.14 -8.73 11.71
C VAL A 118 -27.78 -9.48 12.86
N GLU A 119 -26.96 -10.08 13.73
CA GLU A 119 -27.44 -10.78 14.93
C GLU A 119 -28.21 -9.85 15.88
N GLN A 120 -27.65 -8.67 16.17
CA GLN A 120 -28.27 -7.64 16.99
C GLN A 120 -29.60 -7.18 16.41
N GLN A 121 -29.65 -6.85 15.13
CA GLN A 121 -30.84 -6.33 14.47
C GLN A 121 -31.92 -7.41 14.27
N ALA A 122 -31.52 -8.68 14.17
CA ALA A 122 -32.40 -9.83 14.12
C ALA A 122 -32.94 -10.26 15.50
N GLY A 123 -32.38 -9.73 16.59
CA GLY A 123 -32.79 -10.04 17.96
C GLY A 123 -32.57 -11.51 18.35
N VAL A 124 -31.48 -12.13 17.90
CA VAL A 124 -31.21 -13.56 18.10
C VAL A 124 -30.95 -13.86 19.58
N LYS A 125 -31.66 -14.87 20.12
CA LYS A 125 -31.51 -15.33 21.52
C LYS A 125 -31.44 -16.86 21.60
N GLY A 126 -30.73 -17.36 22.61
CA GLY A 126 -30.73 -18.78 22.97
C GLY A 126 -30.09 -19.73 21.96
N LYS A 127 -29.22 -19.26 21.07
CA LYS A 127 -28.51 -20.07 20.09
C LYS A 127 -27.06 -20.31 20.49
N ASN A 128 -26.56 -21.51 20.17
CA ASN A 128 -25.12 -21.78 20.23
C ASN A 128 -24.44 -21.12 19.00
N ARG A 129 -23.35 -20.38 19.22
CA ARG A 129 -22.68 -19.61 18.16
C ARG A 129 -21.21 -20.00 18.08
N ARG A 130 -20.77 -20.39 16.89
CA ARG A 130 -19.41 -20.84 16.61
C ARG A 130 -18.78 -19.97 15.53
N ARG A 131 -17.61 -19.40 15.78
CA ARG A 131 -16.85 -18.60 14.82
C ARG A 131 -15.91 -19.48 14.02
N VAL A 132 -16.12 -19.52 12.71
CA VAL A 132 -15.26 -20.19 11.75
C VAL A 132 -14.20 -19.22 11.26
N TRP A 133 -12.92 -19.65 11.34
CA TRP A 133 -11.80 -18.82 10.91
C TRP A 133 -10.99 -19.56 9.85
N ILE A 134 -10.94 -19.00 8.62
CA ILE A 134 -10.32 -19.63 7.44
C ILE A 134 -9.49 -18.62 6.65
N ASP A 135 -8.42 -19.09 6.04
CA ASP A 135 -7.50 -18.30 5.21
C ASP A 135 -7.68 -18.55 3.70
N SER A 136 -8.41 -19.61 3.34
CA SER A 136 -8.76 -19.92 1.96
C SER A 136 -10.11 -20.61 1.86
N GLN A 137 -10.66 -20.69 0.65
CA GLN A 137 -11.95 -21.37 0.40
C GLN A 137 -11.77 -22.80 -0.12
N THR A 138 -10.62 -23.40 0.13
CA THR A 138 -10.41 -24.82 -0.20
C THR A 138 -11.27 -25.69 0.72
N GLU A 139 -11.71 -26.83 0.22
CA GLU A 139 -12.56 -27.76 0.99
C GLU A 139 -11.90 -28.15 2.32
N GLU A 140 -10.61 -28.49 2.28
CA GLU A 140 -9.82 -28.87 3.46
C GLU A 140 -9.80 -27.75 4.51
N GLU A 141 -9.58 -26.49 4.10
CA GLU A 141 -9.53 -25.33 4.99
C GLU A 141 -10.90 -25.01 5.60
N ILE A 142 -11.97 -25.12 4.80
CA ILE A 142 -13.34 -24.93 5.29
C ILE A 142 -13.67 -25.98 6.36
N LEU A 143 -13.39 -27.27 6.10
CA LEU A 143 -13.66 -28.36 7.04
C LEU A 143 -12.81 -28.20 8.32
N ARG A 144 -11.55 -27.78 8.19
CA ARG A 144 -10.69 -27.45 9.32
C ARG A 144 -11.29 -26.33 10.17
N GLY A 145 -11.67 -25.22 9.52
CA GLY A 145 -12.23 -24.05 10.21
C GLY A 145 -13.54 -24.36 10.93
N ILE A 146 -14.40 -25.22 10.37
CA ILE A 146 -15.63 -25.67 11.02
C ILE A 146 -15.30 -26.54 12.25
N LYS A 147 -14.39 -27.48 12.13
CA LYS A 147 -13.95 -28.38 13.21
C LYS A 147 -13.34 -27.61 14.38
N GLU A 148 -12.54 -26.59 14.08
CA GLU A 148 -11.81 -25.76 15.04
C GLU A 148 -12.60 -24.51 15.49
N ALA A 149 -13.86 -24.36 15.04
CA ALA A 149 -14.68 -23.19 15.34
C ALA A 149 -14.83 -22.98 16.85
N LYS A 150 -14.45 -21.81 17.30
CA LYS A 150 -14.48 -21.40 18.70
C LYS A 150 -15.83 -20.78 19.06
N ASP A 151 -16.11 -20.67 20.37
CA ASP A 151 -17.26 -19.88 20.82
C ASP A 151 -17.13 -18.44 20.35
N LEU A 152 -18.26 -17.86 19.86
CA LEU A 152 -18.27 -16.49 19.36
C LEU A 152 -17.84 -15.46 20.41
N LYS A 153 -18.03 -15.78 21.71
CA LYS A 153 -17.61 -14.92 22.82
C LYS A 153 -16.08 -14.69 22.88
N GLU A 154 -15.28 -15.62 22.37
CA GLU A 154 -13.82 -15.43 22.33
C GLU A 154 -13.40 -14.27 21.41
N TYR A 155 -14.31 -13.78 20.59
CA TYR A 155 -14.12 -12.66 19.67
C TYR A 155 -14.80 -11.36 20.10
N ASP A 156 -15.31 -11.27 21.37
CA ASP A 156 -16.05 -10.10 21.83
C ASP A 156 -15.20 -8.82 21.84
N ASN A 157 -13.93 -8.89 22.24
CA ASN A 157 -13.03 -7.75 22.19
C ASN A 157 -12.73 -7.31 20.75
N LEU A 158 -12.55 -8.26 19.83
CA LEU A 158 -12.39 -7.96 18.40
C LEU A 158 -13.64 -7.27 17.85
N ALA A 159 -14.83 -7.79 18.18
CA ALA A 159 -16.10 -7.17 17.82
C ALA A 159 -16.24 -5.77 18.42
N ALA A 160 -15.89 -5.57 19.68
CA ALA A 160 -15.89 -4.27 20.34
C ALA A 160 -15.02 -3.26 19.60
N SER A 161 -13.78 -3.64 19.23
CA SER A 161 -12.89 -2.78 18.46
C SER A 161 -13.47 -2.43 17.08
N ALA A 162 -14.19 -3.35 16.45
CA ALA A 162 -14.86 -3.11 15.16
C ALA A 162 -16.03 -2.13 15.27
N TYR A 163 -16.87 -2.26 16.30
CA TYR A 163 -17.93 -1.29 16.60
C TYR A 163 -17.36 0.11 16.88
N LEU A 164 -16.32 0.20 17.69
CA LEU A 164 -15.69 1.47 18.05
C LEU A 164 -15.08 2.15 16.83
N ARG A 165 -14.44 1.42 15.95
CA ARG A 165 -13.94 1.97 14.69
C ARG A 165 -15.05 2.57 13.84
N ALA A 166 -16.16 1.86 13.70
CA ALA A 166 -17.31 2.35 12.94
C ALA A 166 -17.89 3.62 13.59
N LYS A 167 -18.03 3.66 14.93
CA LYS A 167 -18.48 4.83 15.69
C LYS A 167 -17.53 6.02 15.54
N GLU A 168 -16.22 5.78 15.57
CA GLU A 168 -15.19 6.79 15.35
C GLU A 168 -15.33 7.45 13.98
N ASP A 169 -15.37 6.64 12.91
CA ASP A 169 -15.48 7.12 11.54
C ASP A 169 -16.83 7.85 11.32
N TYR A 170 -17.90 7.38 11.97
CA TYR A 170 -19.22 8.01 11.96
C TYR A 170 -19.23 9.37 12.64
N LEU A 171 -18.77 9.46 13.90
CA LEU A 171 -18.79 10.70 14.68
C LEU A 171 -17.89 11.78 14.07
N MET A 172 -16.64 11.41 13.71
CA MET A 172 -15.73 12.36 13.05
C MET A 172 -16.26 12.77 11.67
N GLY A 173 -16.77 11.81 10.88
CA GLY A 173 -17.29 12.06 9.55
C GLY A 173 -18.49 13.02 9.55
N ILE A 174 -19.48 12.76 10.37
CA ILE A 174 -20.71 13.57 10.44
C ILE A 174 -20.43 14.95 11.04
N ASN A 175 -19.83 15.00 12.23
CA ASN A 175 -19.62 16.26 12.92
C ASN A 175 -18.70 17.21 12.13
N PHE A 176 -17.55 16.74 11.71
CA PHE A 176 -16.59 17.60 11.04
C PHE A 176 -17.01 17.96 9.60
N SER A 177 -17.65 17.03 8.86
CA SER A 177 -18.15 17.37 7.51
C SER A 177 -19.28 18.39 7.56
N ARG A 178 -20.26 18.24 8.46
CA ARG A 178 -21.34 19.21 8.64
C ARG A 178 -20.80 20.57 9.08
N LEU A 179 -19.93 20.58 10.09
CA LEU A 179 -19.31 21.79 10.63
C LEU A 179 -18.55 22.57 9.56
N LEU A 180 -17.62 21.92 8.85
CA LEU A 180 -16.80 22.57 7.83
C LEU A 180 -17.63 23.00 6.60
N THR A 181 -18.66 22.24 6.24
CA THR A 181 -19.60 22.63 5.17
C THR A 181 -20.36 23.89 5.55
N LEU A 182 -20.90 23.97 6.76
CA LEU A 182 -21.65 25.14 7.23
C LEU A 182 -20.77 26.38 7.33
N LYS A 183 -19.52 26.25 7.75
CA LYS A 183 -18.60 27.39 7.90
C LYS A 183 -17.93 27.85 6.60
N TYR A 184 -17.53 26.91 5.74
CA TYR A 184 -16.68 27.20 4.59
C TYR A 184 -17.31 26.84 3.22
N GLY A 185 -18.38 26.04 3.20
CA GLY A 185 -19.00 25.56 1.97
C GLY A 185 -19.46 26.68 1.02
N ASN A 186 -20.05 27.76 1.60
CA ASN A 186 -20.47 28.95 0.81
C ASN A 186 -19.28 29.70 0.23
N SER A 187 -18.20 29.85 0.99
CA SER A 187 -16.96 30.50 0.49
C SER A 187 -16.34 29.71 -0.66
N ILE A 188 -16.27 28.39 -0.51
CA ILE A 188 -15.74 27.48 -1.55
C ILE A 188 -16.62 27.54 -2.80
N SER A 189 -17.95 27.40 -2.66
CA SER A 189 -18.87 27.40 -3.80
C SER A 189 -18.90 28.73 -4.54
N SER A 190 -18.85 29.86 -3.81
CA SER A 190 -18.75 31.20 -4.41
C SER A 190 -17.43 31.35 -5.18
N TYR A 191 -16.32 30.87 -4.63
CA TYR A 191 -15.03 30.94 -5.29
C TYR A 191 -14.96 30.11 -6.57
N LEU A 192 -15.51 28.89 -6.52
CA LEU A 192 -15.53 27.96 -7.66
C LEU A 192 -16.68 28.22 -8.63
N ASN A 193 -17.56 29.18 -8.34
CA ASN A 193 -18.78 29.46 -9.10
C ASN A 193 -19.67 28.21 -9.26
N THR A 194 -19.87 27.48 -8.16
CA THR A 194 -20.75 26.29 -8.07
C THR A 194 -21.95 26.60 -7.18
N LYS A 195 -23.05 25.84 -7.35
CA LYS A 195 -24.27 26.06 -6.54
C LYS A 195 -24.09 25.72 -5.07
N TYR A 196 -23.33 24.68 -4.79
CA TYR A 196 -23.13 24.16 -3.45
C TYR A 196 -21.83 23.31 -3.38
N SER A 197 -21.11 23.39 -2.28
CA SER A 197 -19.93 22.60 -2.04
C SER A 197 -19.99 21.98 -0.63
N VAL A 198 -20.07 20.65 -0.60
CA VAL A 198 -19.94 19.88 0.64
C VAL A 198 -18.47 19.69 0.96
N VAL A 199 -18.08 20.00 2.18
CA VAL A 199 -16.75 19.67 2.71
C VAL A 199 -16.85 18.31 3.38
N SER A 200 -16.51 17.27 2.63
CA SER A 200 -16.48 15.91 3.17
C SER A 200 -15.09 15.61 3.71
N VAL A 201 -15.01 15.30 4.99
CA VAL A 201 -13.77 14.93 5.67
C VAL A 201 -13.96 13.63 6.44
N GLY A 202 -12.87 12.96 6.73
CA GLY A 202 -12.82 11.73 7.50
C GLY A 202 -11.38 11.44 7.88
N ARG A 203 -11.17 10.72 8.96
CA ARG A 203 -9.88 10.47 9.57
C ARG A 203 -8.79 10.08 8.56
N VAL A 204 -8.98 8.99 7.84
CA VAL A 204 -7.98 8.48 6.88
C VAL A 204 -8.01 9.27 5.57
N MET A 205 -9.21 9.57 5.04
CA MET A 205 -9.38 10.24 3.75
C MET A 205 -8.69 11.60 3.72
N THR A 206 -8.85 12.38 4.79
CA THR A 206 -8.27 13.73 4.90
C THR A 206 -6.74 13.67 5.04
N CYS A 207 -6.22 12.69 5.78
CA CYS A 207 -4.78 12.47 5.88
C CYS A 207 -4.16 12.16 4.51
N VAL A 208 -4.78 11.28 3.71
CA VAL A 208 -4.32 10.93 2.36
C VAL A 208 -4.36 12.15 1.43
N LEU A 209 -5.42 12.96 1.49
CA LEU A 209 -5.46 14.25 0.78
C LEU A 209 -4.27 15.12 1.15
N GLY A 210 -3.97 15.21 2.46
CA GLY A 210 -2.82 15.95 2.98
C GLY A 210 -1.48 15.48 2.42
N MET A 211 -1.28 14.16 2.32
CA MET A 211 -0.05 13.58 1.72
C MET A 211 0.14 14.03 0.27
N VAL A 212 -0.93 13.98 -0.54
CA VAL A 212 -0.87 14.33 -1.96
C VAL A 212 -0.69 15.84 -2.15
N VAL A 213 -1.41 16.67 -1.40
CA VAL A 213 -1.30 18.14 -1.51
C VAL A 213 0.07 18.62 -1.07
N ARG A 214 0.60 18.13 0.06
CA ARG A 214 1.96 18.47 0.51
C ARG A 214 3.01 18.09 -0.53
N ARG A 215 2.93 16.88 -1.11
CA ARG A 215 3.84 16.44 -2.18
C ARG A 215 3.78 17.34 -3.40
N GLU A 216 2.60 17.76 -3.82
CA GLU A 216 2.44 18.66 -4.97
C GLU A 216 3.01 20.05 -4.68
N ARG A 217 2.80 20.59 -3.45
CA ARG A 217 3.37 21.88 -3.03
C ARG A 217 4.90 21.81 -2.93
N GLU A 218 5.43 20.73 -2.36
CA GLU A 218 6.87 20.46 -2.32
C GLU A 218 7.50 20.45 -3.72
N ILE A 219 6.82 19.85 -4.71
CA ILE A 219 7.27 19.84 -6.11
C ILE A 219 7.26 21.27 -6.72
N ARG A 220 6.23 22.07 -6.42
CA ARG A 220 6.08 23.43 -6.95
C ARG A 220 7.06 24.41 -6.31
N GLU A 221 7.37 24.22 -5.03
CA GLU A 221 8.29 25.08 -4.27
C GLU A 221 9.74 24.62 -4.42
N PHE A 222 9.97 23.51 -5.10
CA PHE A 222 11.30 22.96 -5.30
C PHE A 222 12.13 23.88 -6.19
N VAL A 223 13.30 24.29 -5.70
CA VAL A 223 14.28 25.07 -6.44
C VAL A 223 15.32 24.12 -7.03
N GLU A 224 15.30 23.99 -8.36
CA GLU A 224 16.31 23.22 -9.07
C GLU A 224 17.68 23.85 -8.89
N THR A 225 18.61 23.11 -8.28
CA THR A 225 19.97 23.57 -8.01
C THR A 225 20.92 22.81 -8.92
N PRO A 226 21.70 23.49 -9.79
CA PRO A 226 22.76 22.85 -10.56
C PRO A 226 23.89 22.41 -9.64
N PHE A 227 24.59 21.36 -10.02
CA PHE A 227 25.83 20.93 -9.39
C PHE A 227 26.76 20.30 -10.43
N TYR A 228 28.07 20.41 -10.18
CA TYR A 228 29.12 20.05 -11.15
C TYR A 228 29.98 18.94 -10.55
N ARG A 229 29.91 17.76 -11.16
CA ARG A 229 30.75 16.61 -10.78
C ARG A 229 31.96 16.53 -11.69
N VAL A 230 33.13 16.15 -11.15
CA VAL A 230 34.30 15.88 -11.92
C VAL A 230 34.47 14.38 -12.10
N LEU A 231 34.53 13.96 -13.35
CA LEU A 231 34.74 12.57 -13.76
C LEU A 231 36.12 12.42 -14.38
N SER A 232 36.77 11.30 -14.08
CA SER A 232 38.01 10.90 -14.73
C SER A 232 37.77 9.69 -15.62
N THR A 233 38.31 9.70 -16.84
CA THR A 233 38.37 8.52 -17.71
C THR A 233 39.73 7.86 -17.53
N ILE A 234 39.75 6.67 -16.93
CA ILE A 234 40.96 5.97 -16.47
C ILE A 234 41.17 4.69 -17.26
N GLY A 235 42.40 4.41 -17.63
CA GLY A 235 42.82 3.16 -18.28
C GLY A 235 43.32 3.34 -19.71
N GLU A 236 43.74 2.24 -20.34
CA GLU A 236 44.25 2.22 -21.72
C GLU A 236 43.11 2.44 -22.74
N LYS A 237 43.45 3.00 -23.91
CA LYS A 237 42.48 3.20 -25.01
C LYS A 237 41.76 1.89 -25.35
N GLY A 238 40.43 1.91 -25.34
CA GLY A 238 39.59 0.73 -25.58
C GLY A 238 39.28 -0.09 -24.32
N ALA A 239 39.80 0.31 -23.16
CA ALA A 239 39.59 -0.36 -21.90
C ALA A 239 39.49 0.62 -20.70
N THR A 240 38.84 1.74 -20.91
CA THR A 240 38.71 2.79 -19.92
C THR A 240 37.48 2.60 -19.02
N PHE A 241 37.55 3.16 -17.81
CA PHE A 241 36.42 3.27 -16.89
C PHE A 241 36.34 4.66 -16.29
N GLU A 242 35.14 5.05 -15.84
CA GLU A 242 34.92 6.34 -15.20
C GLU A 242 35.18 6.25 -13.70
N GLY A 243 35.85 7.25 -13.14
CA GLY A 243 35.97 7.52 -11.71
C GLY A 243 35.33 8.86 -11.37
N GLU A 244 34.45 8.89 -10.37
CA GLU A 244 33.83 10.12 -9.88
C GLU A 244 34.61 10.67 -8.70
N TRP A 245 35.02 11.94 -8.79
CA TRP A 245 35.69 12.62 -7.70
C TRP A 245 34.80 12.80 -6.48
N ARG A 246 35.37 12.66 -5.29
CA ARG A 246 34.72 12.97 -4.01
C ARG A 246 35.67 13.65 -3.06
N ALA A 247 35.16 14.70 -2.40
CA ALA A 247 35.90 15.43 -1.38
C ALA A 247 35.89 14.62 -0.06
N VAL A 248 36.81 13.69 0.05
CA VAL A 248 37.04 12.88 1.26
C VAL A 248 38.19 13.45 2.10
N LYS A 249 38.35 12.96 3.33
CA LYS A 249 39.44 13.38 4.22
C LYS A 249 40.80 13.28 3.52
N GLY A 250 41.52 14.40 3.48
CA GLY A 250 42.77 14.54 2.74
C GLY A 250 42.65 15.30 1.40
N SER A 251 41.43 15.55 0.92
CA SER A 251 41.17 16.45 -0.20
C SER A 251 41.27 17.90 0.23
N LYS A 252 41.79 18.79 -0.63
CA LYS A 252 41.75 20.25 -0.45
C LYS A 252 40.33 20.78 -0.22
N TRP A 253 39.37 20.09 -0.76
CA TRP A 253 37.96 20.49 -0.77
C TRP A 253 37.11 19.81 0.31
N PHE A 254 37.70 19.00 1.20
CA PHE A 254 37.00 18.30 2.26
C PHE A 254 36.23 19.29 3.15
N GLU A 255 34.92 19.09 3.31
CA GLU A 255 33.99 19.94 4.07
C GLU A 255 33.93 21.43 3.59
N SER A 256 34.31 21.70 2.32
CA SER A 256 34.22 23.03 1.74
C SER A 256 32.77 23.48 1.54
N PHE A 257 32.51 24.78 1.78
CA PHE A 257 31.22 25.42 1.47
C PHE A 257 30.92 25.50 -0.02
N ASP A 258 31.93 25.33 -0.89
CA ASP A 258 31.76 25.29 -2.34
C ASP A 258 31.08 24.02 -2.84
N LEU A 259 30.93 23.01 -1.97
CA LEU A 259 30.31 21.74 -2.32
C LEU A 259 28.80 21.76 -2.12
N TYR A 260 28.07 21.16 -3.08
CA TYR A 260 26.68 20.78 -2.92
C TYR A 260 26.57 19.52 -2.04
N LYS A 261 27.40 18.51 -2.37
CA LYS A 261 27.65 17.29 -1.60
C LYS A 261 29.13 16.91 -1.79
N GLU A 262 29.58 15.88 -1.12
CA GLU A 262 30.95 15.38 -1.24
C GLU A 262 31.45 15.14 -2.67
N ASN A 263 30.56 14.96 -3.64
CA ASN A 263 30.85 14.61 -5.04
C ASN A 263 30.47 15.70 -6.06
N GLY A 264 30.17 16.90 -5.65
CA GLY A 264 29.77 17.93 -6.60
C GLY A 264 29.92 19.35 -6.08
N PHE A 265 30.42 20.24 -6.92
CA PHE A 265 30.53 21.68 -6.65
C PHE A 265 29.21 22.40 -6.93
N LYS A 266 28.98 23.52 -6.26
CA LYS A 266 27.86 24.43 -6.52
C LYS A 266 28.09 25.27 -7.77
N GLU A 267 29.35 25.58 -8.09
CA GLU A 267 29.77 26.43 -9.19
C GLU A 267 30.73 25.67 -10.15
N LYS A 268 30.58 25.93 -11.45
CA LYS A 268 31.36 25.26 -12.49
C LYS A 268 32.85 25.62 -12.40
N GLU A 269 33.11 26.88 -12.08
CA GLU A 269 34.45 27.45 -11.94
C GLU A 269 35.30 26.71 -10.91
N LYS A 270 34.68 26.21 -9.84
CA LYS A 270 35.31 25.41 -8.79
C LYS A 270 35.68 24.01 -9.29
N ALA A 271 34.82 23.40 -10.12
CA ALA A 271 35.14 22.14 -10.78
C ALA A 271 36.28 22.31 -11.78
N GLU A 272 36.32 23.43 -12.52
CA GLU A 272 37.42 23.77 -13.42
C GLU A 272 38.71 24.05 -12.65
N GLU A 273 38.65 24.69 -11.47
CA GLU A 273 39.81 24.88 -10.59
C GLU A 273 40.40 23.53 -10.16
N LEU A 274 39.56 22.59 -9.74
CA LEU A 274 40.00 21.23 -9.41
C LEU A 274 40.74 20.57 -10.60
N ILE A 275 40.17 20.60 -11.80
CA ILE A 275 40.77 20.03 -12.99
C ILE A 275 42.11 20.69 -13.29
N ARG A 276 42.21 22.02 -13.21
CA ARG A 276 43.49 22.75 -13.38
C ARG A 276 44.53 22.33 -12.36
N CYS A 277 44.15 22.21 -11.07
CA CYS A 277 45.08 21.73 -10.04
C CYS A 277 45.61 20.32 -10.29
N LEU A 278 44.76 19.45 -10.87
CA LEU A 278 45.15 18.08 -11.19
C LEU A 278 46.03 17.98 -12.46
N SER A 279 45.69 18.80 -13.48
CA SER A 279 46.39 18.79 -14.79
C SER A 279 47.71 19.52 -14.79
N ASN A 280 47.95 20.54 -13.92
CA ASN A 280 49.20 21.26 -13.84
C ASN A 280 50.26 20.40 -13.12
N SER A 281 51.16 19.79 -13.86
CA SER A 281 52.36 19.21 -13.31
C SER A 281 53.45 20.31 -13.20
N GLU A 282 54.07 20.46 -12.04
CA GLU A 282 55.21 21.38 -11.81
C GLU A 282 56.49 20.94 -12.55
N SER A 283 56.46 19.75 -13.19
CA SER A 283 57.58 19.19 -13.93
C SER A 283 57.09 18.53 -15.23
N ASP A 284 57.38 19.17 -16.35
CA ASP A 284 57.26 18.65 -17.71
C ASP A 284 55.84 18.40 -18.25
N ALA A 285 55.37 19.27 -19.14
CA ALA A 285 54.10 19.19 -19.86
C ALA A 285 54.00 17.98 -20.83
N SER A 286 55.03 17.14 -20.90
CA SER A 286 55.11 15.98 -21.81
C SER A 286 54.69 14.64 -21.17
N GLN A 287 54.48 14.58 -19.84
CA GLN A 287 54.10 13.32 -19.18
C GLN A 287 52.60 13.14 -19.10
N PRO A 288 52.04 12.00 -19.51
CA PRO A 288 50.62 11.72 -19.41
C PRO A 288 50.16 11.70 -17.95
N LEU A 289 49.02 12.30 -17.68
CA LEU A 289 48.39 12.27 -16.36
C LEU A 289 48.10 10.81 -15.94
N THR A 290 48.52 10.46 -14.74
CA THR A 290 48.33 9.11 -14.21
C THR A 290 47.58 9.14 -12.87
N CYS A 291 46.94 8.04 -12.54
CA CYS A 291 46.34 7.80 -11.23
C CYS A 291 46.85 6.50 -10.62
N GLN A 292 46.90 6.42 -9.31
CA GLN A 292 47.26 5.21 -8.58
C GLN A 292 46.02 4.58 -7.93
N ILE A 293 45.85 3.26 -8.05
CA ILE A 293 44.83 2.52 -7.31
C ILE A 293 45.25 2.42 -5.84
N VAL A 294 44.54 3.16 -4.97
CA VAL A 294 44.83 3.17 -3.53
C VAL A 294 43.99 2.15 -2.76
N SER A 295 42.80 1.82 -3.29
CA SER A 295 41.94 0.79 -2.71
C SER A 295 41.18 0.06 -3.80
N ILE A 296 41.05 -1.24 -3.62
CA ILE A 296 40.18 -2.08 -4.43
C ILE A 296 39.48 -3.09 -3.52
N GLU A 297 38.17 -3.08 -3.56
CA GLU A 297 37.33 -3.97 -2.78
C GLU A 297 36.48 -4.82 -3.70
N LYS A 298 36.55 -6.15 -3.52
CA LYS A 298 35.77 -7.14 -4.28
C LYS A 298 34.82 -7.83 -3.33
N LYS A 299 33.52 -7.66 -3.55
CA LYS A 299 32.47 -8.23 -2.69
C LYS A 299 31.47 -9.05 -3.52
N LYS A 300 30.97 -10.14 -2.94
CA LYS A 300 29.78 -10.82 -3.40
C LYS A 300 28.58 -10.27 -2.63
N GLU A 301 27.65 -9.64 -3.33
CA GLU A 301 26.40 -9.13 -2.78
C GLU A 301 25.28 -10.11 -3.08
N LYS A 302 24.66 -10.66 -2.04
CA LYS A 302 23.52 -11.56 -2.18
C LYS A 302 22.22 -10.76 -2.03
N LYS A 303 21.35 -10.84 -3.03
CA LYS A 303 20.01 -10.24 -2.99
C LYS A 303 18.97 -11.34 -2.85
N ASN A 304 18.35 -11.44 -1.67
CA ASN A 304 17.29 -12.43 -1.41
C ASN A 304 16.04 -12.16 -2.26
N PRO A 305 15.26 -13.20 -2.59
CA PRO A 305 13.91 -13.01 -3.13
C PRO A 305 13.09 -12.08 -2.23
N PRO A 306 12.27 -11.20 -2.82
CA PRO A 306 11.40 -10.33 -2.03
C PRO A 306 10.39 -11.15 -1.22
N LEU A 307 9.87 -10.57 -0.14
CA LEU A 307 8.75 -11.18 0.61
C LEU A 307 7.55 -11.38 -0.32
N LEU A 308 6.64 -12.23 0.08
CA LEU A 308 5.39 -12.51 -0.64
C LEU A 308 4.52 -11.26 -0.76
N PHE A 309 3.48 -11.32 -1.56
CA PHE A 309 2.55 -10.22 -1.71
C PHE A 309 1.55 -10.16 -0.55
N ASN A 310 1.36 -8.96 -0.01
CA ASN A 310 0.12 -8.53 0.60
C ASN A 310 -0.69 -7.71 -0.43
N LEU A 311 -1.85 -7.19 -0.03
CA LEU A 311 -2.70 -6.45 -0.95
C LEU A 311 -2.03 -5.16 -1.46
N ALA A 312 -1.37 -4.38 -0.62
CA ALA A 312 -0.74 -3.12 -1.01
C ALA A 312 0.39 -3.32 -2.03
N GLU A 313 1.23 -4.32 -1.79
CA GLU A 313 2.34 -4.64 -2.70
C GLU A 313 1.86 -5.12 -4.06
N ILE A 314 0.84 -5.99 -4.14
CA ILE A 314 0.32 -6.44 -5.43
C ILE A 314 -0.42 -5.33 -6.16
N GLN A 315 -1.12 -4.43 -5.46
CA GLN A 315 -1.75 -3.25 -6.05
C GLN A 315 -0.69 -2.31 -6.66
N ASN A 316 0.43 -2.08 -5.97
CA ASN A 316 1.53 -1.29 -6.51
C ASN A 316 2.18 -1.96 -7.72
N GLU A 317 2.40 -3.27 -7.67
CA GLU A 317 2.98 -4.02 -8.79
C GLU A 317 2.08 -3.98 -10.04
N CYS A 318 0.77 -4.18 -9.87
CA CYS A 318 -0.20 -4.09 -10.96
C CYS A 318 -0.34 -2.66 -11.51
N SER A 319 -0.29 -1.65 -10.65
CA SER A 319 -0.28 -0.25 -11.08
C SER A 319 0.94 0.07 -11.94
N LYS A 320 2.12 -0.46 -11.60
CA LYS A 320 3.35 -0.28 -12.38
C LYS A 320 3.30 -1.03 -13.71
N ARG A 321 2.96 -2.33 -13.68
CA ARG A 321 3.02 -3.21 -14.88
C ARG A 321 1.85 -3.01 -15.83
N PHE A 322 0.63 -2.92 -15.29
CA PHE A 322 -0.60 -2.98 -16.07
C PHE A 322 -1.33 -1.64 -16.14
N LYS A 323 -0.86 -0.61 -15.42
CA LYS A 323 -1.49 0.72 -15.35
C LYS A 323 -2.97 0.65 -14.91
N ILE A 324 -3.30 -0.29 -14.01
CA ILE A 324 -4.62 -0.43 -13.41
C ILE A 324 -4.66 0.15 -12.00
N SER A 325 -5.87 0.53 -11.57
CA SER A 325 -6.08 1.11 -10.24
C SER A 325 -6.02 0.04 -9.14
N PRO A 326 -5.77 0.45 -7.87
CA PRO A 326 -5.83 -0.45 -6.73
C PRO A 326 -7.20 -1.14 -6.57
N ASP A 327 -8.30 -0.43 -6.84
CA ASP A 327 -9.66 -0.97 -6.80
C ASP A 327 -9.87 -2.07 -7.85
N GLU A 328 -9.41 -1.84 -9.08
CA GLU A 328 -9.46 -2.85 -10.14
C GLU A 328 -8.59 -4.06 -9.83
N THR A 329 -7.40 -3.84 -9.27
CA THR A 329 -6.52 -4.94 -8.82
C THR A 329 -7.21 -5.78 -7.76
N LEU A 330 -7.81 -5.15 -6.74
CA LEU A 330 -8.54 -5.87 -5.70
C LEU A 330 -9.70 -6.68 -6.28
N ARG A 331 -10.48 -6.11 -7.21
CA ARG A 331 -11.57 -6.81 -7.87
C ARG A 331 -11.09 -8.07 -8.60
N ILE A 332 -9.96 -7.98 -9.31
CA ILE A 332 -9.36 -9.13 -10.01
C ILE A 332 -8.91 -10.19 -9.00
N ILE A 333 -8.19 -9.82 -7.95
CA ILE A 333 -7.69 -10.78 -6.97
C ILE A 333 -8.84 -11.42 -6.18
N GLN A 334 -9.89 -10.66 -5.90
CA GLN A 334 -11.10 -11.18 -5.29
C GLN A 334 -11.78 -12.23 -6.18
N GLU A 335 -11.84 -11.99 -7.51
CA GLU A 335 -12.32 -12.97 -8.47
C GLU A 335 -11.46 -14.25 -8.48
N LEU A 336 -10.12 -14.09 -8.44
CA LEU A 336 -9.19 -15.21 -8.35
C LEU A 336 -9.38 -16.02 -7.05
N TYR A 337 -9.62 -15.33 -5.94
CA TYR A 337 -9.91 -15.96 -4.64
C TYR A 337 -11.24 -16.76 -4.69
N GLU A 338 -12.30 -16.18 -5.22
CA GLU A 338 -13.61 -16.81 -5.35
C GLU A 338 -13.55 -18.03 -6.31
N LYS A 339 -12.57 -18.06 -7.24
CA LYS A 339 -12.27 -19.21 -8.10
C LYS A 339 -11.26 -20.18 -7.46
N LYS A 340 -10.92 -20.02 -6.20
CA LYS A 340 -9.98 -20.85 -5.43
C LYS A 340 -8.54 -20.83 -5.93
N LEU A 341 -8.19 -19.87 -6.78
CA LEU A 341 -6.86 -19.78 -7.40
C LEU A 341 -5.81 -19.20 -6.45
N VAL A 342 -6.22 -18.29 -5.55
CA VAL A 342 -5.34 -17.64 -4.59
C VAL A 342 -5.96 -17.63 -3.19
N THR A 343 -5.15 -17.34 -2.17
CA THR A 343 -5.58 -17.13 -0.79
C THR A 343 -6.29 -15.78 -0.61
N TYR A 344 -6.83 -15.53 0.57
CA TYR A 344 -7.61 -14.33 0.88
C TYR A 344 -6.84 -13.05 0.56
N PRO A 345 -7.43 -12.12 -0.22
CA PRO A 345 -6.68 -10.98 -0.75
C PRO A 345 -6.47 -9.81 0.22
N ARG A 346 -7.34 -9.65 1.23
CA ARG A 346 -7.28 -8.50 2.14
C ARG A 346 -6.40 -8.81 3.34
N THR A 347 -5.10 -8.92 3.10
CA THR A 347 -4.09 -9.17 4.11
C THR A 347 -3.00 -8.11 4.06
N ASP A 348 -2.47 -7.74 5.22
CA ASP A 348 -1.27 -6.92 5.37
C ASP A 348 0.00 -7.77 5.55
N ALA A 349 -0.14 -9.09 5.79
CA ALA A 349 0.98 -9.99 5.97
C ALA A 349 1.70 -10.31 4.65
N ARG A 350 3.01 -10.41 4.72
CA ARG A 350 3.91 -10.76 3.59
C ARG A 350 4.66 -12.06 3.82
N VAL A 351 4.22 -12.84 4.80
CA VAL A 351 4.82 -14.10 5.23
C VAL A 351 3.76 -15.19 5.35
N LEU A 352 4.19 -16.42 5.47
CA LEU A 352 3.33 -17.59 5.67
C LEU A 352 3.32 -17.98 7.16
N SER A 353 2.28 -18.71 7.57
CA SER A 353 2.25 -19.38 8.86
C SER A 353 3.07 -20.67 8.81
N THR A 354 3.53 -21.10 9.98
CA THR A 354 4.24 -22.38 10.15
C THR A 354 3.39 -23.56 9.67
N ALA A 355 2.07 -23.52 9.91
CA ALA A 355 1.14 -24.55 9.47
C ALA A 355 1.10 -24.67 7.95
N VAL A 356 0.91 -23.55 7.24
CA VAL A 356 0.90 -23.51 5.77
C VAL A 356 2.25 -23.92 5.17
N ALA A 357 3.35 -23.50 5.78
CA ALA A 357 4.70 -23.84 5.30
C ALA A 357 4.97 -25.34 5.31
N LYS A 358 4.48 -26.06 6.31
CA LYS A 358 4.60 -27.53 6.40
C LYS A 358 3.85 -28.26 5.28
N GLU A 359 2.76 -27.68 4.80
CA GLU A 359 1.90 -28.26 3.76
C GLU A 359 2.10 -27.66 2.37
N ILE A 360 3.09 -26.79 2.21
CA ILE A 360 3.33 -26.03 0.98
C ILE A 360 3.50 -26.90 -0.27
N HIS A 361 3.90 -28.17 -0.09
CA HIS A 361 4.02 -29.14 -1.17
C HIS A 361 2.68 -29.37 -1.89
N LYS A 362 1.53 -29.22 -1.22
CA LYS A 362 0.20 -29.34 -1.83
C LYS A 362 -0.03 -28.23 -2.87
N ASN A 363 0.34 -26.98 -2.52
CA ASN A 363 0.25 -25.83 -3.41
C ASN A 363 1.15 -26.03 -4.65
N LEU A 364 2.40 -26.49 -4.44
CA LEU A 364 3.35 -26.74 -5.54
C LEU A 364 2.86 -27.85 -6.46
N ASN A 365 2.34 -28.95 -5.90
CA ASN A 365 1.78 -30.06 -6.70
C ASN A 365 0.58 -29.63 -7.53
N GLY A 366 -0.34 -28.84 -6.96
CA GLY A 366 -1.47 -28.31 -7.70
C GLY A 366 -1.06 -27.38 -8.85
N LEU A 367 0.00 -26.58 -8.64
CA LEU A 367 0.54 -25.69 -9.67
C LEU A 367 1.22 -26.43 -10.85
N MET A 368 1.50 -27.72 -10.75
CA MET A 368 2.00 -28.52 -11.88
C MET A 368 1.02 -28.55 -13.09
N GLN A 369 -0.26 -28.18 -12.87
CA GLN A 369 -1.25 -28.00 -13.93
C GLN A 369 -1.12 -26.66 -14.67
N TYR A 370 -0.34 -25.71 -14.15
CA TYR A 370 -0.11 -24.40 -14.74
C TYR A 370 1.17 -24.41 -15.57
N GLU A 371 1.03 -24.50 -16.90
CA GLU A 371 2.15 -24.67 -17.84
C GLU A 371 3.30 -23.68 -17.63
N PRO A 372 3.06 -22.35 -17.43
CA PRO A 372 4.14 -21.39 -17.24
C PRO A 372 4.99 -21.62 -15.97
N ALA A 373 4.45 -22.36 -14.98
CA ALA A 373 5.15 -22.64 -13.72
C ALA A 373 5.97 -23.94 -13.78
N LYS A 374 5.65 -24.87 -14.68
CA LYS A 374 6.26 -26.22 -14.72
C LYS A 374 7.78 -26.25 -14.68
N PRO A 375 8.52 -25.46 -15.49
CA PRO A 375 9.98 -25.52 -15.49
C PRO A 375 10.56 -25.17 -14.10
N TYR A 376 9.94 -24.20 -13.43
CA TYR A 376 10.39 -23.75 -12.11
C TYR A 376 10.04 -24.77 -11.02
N LEU A 377 8.87 -25.39 -11.11
CA LEU A 377 8.44 -26.43 -10.18
C LEU A 377 9.31 -27.68 -10.26
N GLN A 378 9.72 -28.07 -11.47
CA GLN A 378 10.66 -29.18 -11.67
C GLN A 378 11.99 -28.92 -10.96
N ASP A 379 12.53 -27.72 -11.07
CA ASP A 379 13.74 -27.31 -10.32
C ASP A 379 13.52 -27.40 -8.80
N ILE A 380 12.41 -26.83 -8.30
CA ILE A 380 12.09 -26.82 -6.86
C ILE A 380 12.00 -28.24 -6.29
N VAL A 381 11.32 -29.15 -7.02
CA VAL A 381 11.20 -30.56 -6.60
C VAL A 381 12.54 -31.27 -6.68
N LYS A 382 13.29 -31.11 -7.76
CA LYS A 382 14.61 -31.71 -7.99
C LYS A 382 15.59 -31.35 -6.89
N PHE A 383 15.65 -30.08 -6.48
CA PHE A 383 16.57 -29.59 -5.45
C PHE A 383 16.00 -29.69 -4.04
N GLY A 384 14.72 -30.06 -3.88
CA GLY A 384 14.05 -30.16 -2.59
C GLY A 384 13.98 -28.83 -1.81
N SER A 385 14.05 -27.69 -2.52
CA SER A 385 14.16 -26.36 -1.92
C SER A 385 12.91 -25.90 -1.17
N HIS A 386 11.80 -26.61 -1.28
CA HIS A 386 10.57 -26.39 -0.49
C HIS A 386 10.66 -27.00 0.92
N LYS A 387 11.61 -27.90 1.16
CA LYS A 387 11.79 -28.54 2.48
C LYS A 387 12.46 -27.55 3.43
N GLY A 388 11.93 -27.44 4.64
CA GLY A 388 12.47 -26.53 5.65
C GLY A 388 12.08 -25.06 5.46
N LEU A 389 11.05 -24.80 4.65
CA LEU A 389 10.52 -23.44 4.43
C LEU A 389 10.18 -22.73 5.75
N GLU A 390 9.70 -23.47 6.76
CA GLU A 390 9.34 -22.98 8.08
C GLU A 390 10.51 -22.31 8.85
N LYS A 391 11.76 -22.60 8.44
CA LYS A 391 12.97 -22.00 9.04
C LYS A 391 13.47 -20.76 8.29
N THR A 392 12.76 -20.34 7.27
CA THR A 392 13.18 -19.21 6.42
C THR A 392 12.50 -17.90 6.84
N ARG A 393 13.02 -16.78 6.32
CA ARG A 393 12.42 -15.45 6.52
C ARG A 393 10.99 -15.29 5.97
N TYR A 394 10.51 -16.24 5.20
CA TYR A 394 9.18 -16.22 4.57
C TYR A 394 8.09 -16.80 5.46
N VAL A 395 8.46 -17.29 6.65
CA VAL A 395 7.53 -17.86 7.64
C VAL A 395 7.70 -17.13 8.97
N ASN A 396 6.62 -16.54 9.48
CA ASN A 396 6.65 -15.84 10.75
C ASN A 396 5.23 -15.65 11.31
N ASP A 397 4.78 -16.53 12.20
CA ASP A 397 3.44 -16.47 12.77
C ASP A 397 3.16 -15.16 13.53
N LYS A 398 4.19 -14.50 14.10
CA LYS A 398 4.05 -13.23 14.83
C LYS A 398 3.74 -12.02 13.92
N GLN A 399 3.97 -12.14 12.62
CA GLN A 399 3.67 -11.09 11.63
C GLN A 399 2.32 -11.30 10.94
N ILE A 400 1.55 -12.27 11.38
CA ILE A 400 0.22 -12.57 10.86
C ILE A 400 -0.79 -12.15 11.91
N THR A 401 -1.67 -11.22 11.55
CA THR A 401 -2.79 -10.80 12.41
C THR A 401 -4.03 -11.64 12.13
N ASP A 402 -4.53 -11.58 10.89
CA ASP A 402 -5.76 -12.23 10.47
C ASP A 402 -5.48 -13.32 9.42
N HIS A 403 -4.69 -12.98 8.39
CA HIS A 403 -4.39 -13.83 7.24
C HIS A 403 -2.91 -13.75 6.87
N TYR A 404 -2.36 -14.83 6.35
CA TYR A 404 -1.02 -14.84 5.76
C TYR A 404 -1.02 -14.24 4.34
N ALA A 405 0.15 -14.18 3.72
CA ALA A 405 0.36 -13.57 2.40
C ALA A 405 -0.50 -14.17 1.28
N ILE A 406 -0.70 -13.39 0.22
CA ILE A 406 -1.39 -13.84 -0.99
C ILE A 406 -0.49 -14.80 -1.77
N ILE A 407 -0.92 -16.06 -1.85
CA ILE A 407 -0.22 -17.11 -2.60
C ILE A 407 -1.21 -17.91 -3.47
N PRO A 408 -0.75 -18.60 -4.53
CA PRO A 408 -1.59 -19.53 -5.27
C PRO A 408 -1.91 -20.76 -4.39
N THR A 409 -3.15 -21.22 -4.44
CA THR A 409 -3.59 -22.40 -3.70
C THR A 409 -3.20 -23.72 -4.38
N GLY A 410 -2.91 -23.68 -5.69
CA GLY A 410 -2.77 -24.86 -6.51
C GLY A 410 -4.10 -25.51 -6.95
N GLN A 411 -5.24 -24.89 -6.59
CA GLN A 411 -6.59 -25.34 -6.96
C GLN A 411 -7.22 -24.39 -7.97
N GLY A 412 -8.42 -24.73 -8.46
CA GLY A 412 -9.19 -23.87 -9.36
C GLY A 412 -8.64 -23.74 -10.79
N MET A 413 -7.62 -24.50 -11.19
CA MET A 413 -6.94 -24.38 -12.48
C MET A 413 -7.88 -24.46 -13.70
N GLY A 414 -8.97 -25.22 -13.61
CA GLY A 414 -9.97 -25.29 -14.68
C GLY A 414 -10.67 -23.96 -14.95
N ALA A 415 -10.83 -23.11 -13.94
CA ALA A 415 -11.44 -21.80 -14.10
C ALA A 415 -10.50 -20.76 -14.73
N LEU A 416 -9.18 -20.92 -14.61
CA LEU A 416 -8.19 -19.92 -15.03
C LEU A 416 -8.28 -19.59 -16.53
N LYS A 417 -8.48 -20.61 -17.39
CA LYS A 417 -8.56 -20.42 -18.85
C LYS A 417 -9.76 -19.58 -19.30
N GLY A 418 -10.84 -19.57 -18.50
CA GLY A 418 -12.04 -18.77 -18.77
C GLY A 418 -11.99 -17.34 -18.28
N LEU A 419 -10.93 -16.95 -17.55
CA LEU A 419 -10.79 -15.59 -17.03
C LEU A 419 -10.24 -14.62 -18.09
N PRO A 420 -10.53 -13.32 -17.95
CA PRO A 420 -9.93 -12.29 -18.80
C PRO A 420 -8.40 -12.36 -18.79
N ASN A 421 -7.77 -12.00 -19.92
CA ASN A 421 -6.30 -12.03 -20.05
C ASN A 421 -5.59 -11.26 -18.93
N LEU A 422 -6.12 -10.10 -18.54
CA LEU A 422 -5.56 -9.31 -17.44
C LEU A 422 -5.59 -10.07 -16.11
N SER A 423 -6.68 -10.79 -15.80
CA SER A 423 -6.79 -11.62 -14.59
C SER A 423 -5.76 -12.76 -14.60
N GLN A 424 -5.55 -13.39 -15.76
CA GLN A 424 -4.52 -14.43 -15.93
C GLN A 424 -3.11 -13.86 -15.71
N ARG A 425 -2.81 -12.66 -16.23
CA ARG A 425 -1.52 -11.98 -16.03
C ARG A 425 -1.28 -11.60 -14.57
N VAL A 426 -2.30 -11.14 -13.86
CA VAL A 426 -2.20 -10.86 -12.42
C VAL A 426 -1.92 -12.15 -11.64
N TYR A 427 -2.59 -13.25 -12.00
CA TYR A 427 -2.32 -14.57 -11.43
C TYR A 427 -0.86 -15.01 -11.65
N ASP A 428 -0.33 -14.84 -12.86
CA ASP A 428 1.08 -15.16 -13.18
C ASP A 428 2.07 -14.37 -12.32
N VAL A 429 1.79 -13.09 -12.06
CA VAL A 429 2.61 -12.26 -11.16
C VAL A 429 2.63 -12.82 -9.74
N ILE A 430 1.48 -13.27 -9.23
CA ILE A 430 1.38 -13.89 -7.90
C ILE A 430 2.15 -15.22 -7.86
N VAL A 431 1.95 -16.07 -8.87
CA VAL A 431 2.65 -17.37 -8.99
C VAL A 431 4.17 -17.16 -9.03
N ARG A 432 4.68 -16.26 -9.87
CA ARG A 432 6.13 -15.99 -9.96
C ARG A 432 6.71 -15.48 -8.67
N ARG A 433 6.01 -14.57 -7.96
CA ARG A 433 6.45 -14.10 -6.64
C ARG A 433 6.51 -15.26 -5.64
N PHE A 434 5.50 -16.12 -5.63
CA PHE A 434 5.46 -17.30 -4.77
C PHE A 434 6.59 -18.28 -5.08
N LEU A 435 6.81 -18.63 -6.35
CA LEU A 435 7.86 -19.57 -6.72
C LEU A 435 9.27 -19.01 -6.47
N SER A 436 9.43 -17.70 -6.50
CA SER A 436 10.75 -17.06 -6.30
C SER A 436 11.36 -17.36 -4.92
N ILE A 437 10.53 -17.56 -3.86
CA ILE A 437 11.05 -17.78 -2.50
C ILE A 437 11.75 -19.12 -2.34
N PHE A 438 11.54 -20.07 -3.26
CA PHE A 438 12.18 -21.39 -3.26
C PHE A 438 13.52 -21.42 -4.02
N TYR A 439 13.92 -20.29 -4.61
CA TYR A 439 15.18 -20.14 -5.32
C TYR A 439 16.24 -19.46 -4.45
N PRO A 440 17.52 -19.74 -4.70
CA PRO A 440 18.60 -19.08 -3.99
C PRO A 440 18.61 -17.56 -4.27
N PRO A 441 19.28 -16.76 -3.42
CA PRO A 441 19.51 -15.35 -3.69
C PRO A 441 20.19 -15.14 -5.05
N ALA A 442 19.87 -14.04 -5.72
CA ALA A 442 20.70 -13.54 -6.83
C ALA A 442 22.04 -13.07 -6.27
N VAL A 443 23.15 -13.47 -6.91
CA VAL A 443 24.50 -13.10 -6.49
C VAL A 443 25.08 -12.13 -7.49
N TYR A 444 25.45 -10.94 -7.00
CA TYR A 444 26.16 -9.93 -7.76
C TYR A 444 27.62 -9.90 -7.32
N GLN A 445 28.51 -9.80 -8.29
CA GLN A 445 29.90 -9.43 -8.02
C GLN A 445 30.02 -7.91 -8.12
N LYS A 446 30.48 -7.28 -7.03
CA LYS A 446 30.71 -5.85 -6.95
C LYS A 446 32.20 -5.61 -6.78
N VAL A 447 32.77 -4.69 -7.60
CA VAL A 447 34.14 -4.19 -7.47
C VAL A 447 34.08 -2.69 -7.26
N SER A 448 34.59 -2.22 -6.14
CA SER A 448 34.72 -0.79 -5.84
C SER A 448 36.20 -0.43 -5.88
N ILE A 449 36.55 0.59 -6.65
CA ILE A 449 37.93 1.05 -6.85
C ILE A 449 38.04 2.49 -6.40
N VAL A 450 39.06 2.82 -5.63
CA VAL A 450 39.43 4.18 -5.32
C VAL A 450 40.80 4.44 -5.96
N THR A 451 40.85 5.41 -6.86
CA THR A 451 42.08 5.88 -7.48
C THR A 451 42.40 7.27 -6.94
N LYS A 452 43.69 7.59 -6.86
CA LYS A 452 44.16 8.94 -6.53
C LYS A 452 44.88 9.55 -7.73
N ILE A 453 44.55 10.79 -8.02
CA ILE A 453 45.30 11.68 -8.88
C ILE A 453 45.84 12.77 -7.96
N LYS A 454 47.15 12.81 -7.71
CA LYS A 454 47.75 13.58 -6.62
C LYS A 454 47.06 13.22 -5.29
N GLU A 455 46.54 14.20 -4.56
CA GLU A 455 45.87 13.97 -3.27
C GLU A 455 44.34 13.73 -3.40
N GLU A 456 43.79 13.91 -4.62
CA GLU A 456 42.36 13.85 -4.85
C GLU A 456 41.89 12.44 -5.22
N SER A 457 40.80 12.01 -4.63
CA SER A 457 40.26 10.64 -4.74
C SER A 457 39.11 10.55 -5.73
N PHE A 458 39.16 9.52 -6.59
CA PHE A 458 38.14 9.19 -7.56
C PHE A 458 37.58 7.79 -7.29
N PHE A 459 36.28 7.65 -7.30
CA PHE A 459 35.56 6.44 -6.93
C PHE A 459 34.86 5.82 -8.14
N SER A 460 35.08 4.54 -8.35
CA SER A 460 34.43 3.75 -9.39
C SER A 460 33.75 2.53 -8.76
N SER A 461 32.58 2.17 -9.24
CA SER A 461 31.85 0.99 -8.75
C SER A 461 31.27 0.21 -9.93
N PHE A 462 31.50 -1.10 -9.93
CA PHE A 462 31.03 -2.02 -10.97
C PHE A 462 30.26 -3.15 -10.34
N LYS A 463 29.15 -3.54 -10.96
CA LYS A 463 28.30 -4.60 -10.45
C LYS A 463 27.83 -5.47 -11.62
N VAL A 464 28.05 -6.77 -11.52
CA VAL A 464 27.63 -7.75 -12.53
C VAL A 464 26.86 -8.87 -11.86
N LEU A 465 25.76 -9.31 -12.48
CA LEU A 465 25.00 -10.47 -12.06
C LEU A 465 25.82 -11.74 -12.36
N ALA A 466 26.27 -12.42 -11.30
CA ALA A 466 27.05 -13.66 -11.40
C ALA A 466 26.18 -14.91 -11.38
N GLU A 467 25.14 -14.89 -10.53
CA GLU A 467 24.20 -16.00 -10.41
C GLU A 467 22.77 -15.43 -10.38
N GLU A 468 21.93 -15.85 -11.30
CA GLU A 468 20.55 -15.34 -11.42
C GLU A 468 19.70 -15.64 -10.19
N GLY A 469 19.87 -16.81 -9.57
CA GLY A 469 19.06 -17.21 -8.45
C GLY A 469 17.56 -17.10 -8.74
N TYR A 470 16.82 -16.43 -7.87
CA TYR A 470 15.38 -16.22 -8.04
C TYR A 470 14.99 -15.35 -9.25
N LEU A 471 15.93 -14.57 -9.82
CA LEU A 471 15.68 -13.77 -11.01
C LEU A 471 15.37 -14.64 -12.24
N LYS A 472 15.77 -15.92 -12.22
CA LYS A 472 15.33 -16.91 -13.21
C LYS A 472 13.79 -16.98 -13.31
N VAL A 473 13.09 -16.83 -12.16
CA VAL A 473 11.63 -16.90 -12.07
C VAL A 473 10.96 -15.56 -12.36
N THR A 474 11.52 -14.47 -11.80
CA THR A 474 10.90 -13.13 -11.83
C THR A 474 11.35 -12.26 -12.99
N GLY A 475 12.41 -12.66 -13.69
CA GLY A 475 13.10 -11.84 -14.69
C GLY A 475 14.16 -10.92 -14.09
N VAL A 476 15.16 -10.56 -14.87
CA VAL A 476 16.20 -9.61 -14.50
C VAL A 476 15.66 -8.18 -14.70
N PRO A 477 15.68 -7.32 -13.68
CA PRO A 477 15.24 -5.93 -13.84
C PRO A 477 16.07 -5.23 -14.95
N GLY A 478 15.39 -4.52 -15.87
CA GLY A 478 16.03 -3.76 -16.95
C GLY A 478 16.28 -4.53 -18.25
N ARG A 479 16.25 -5.85 -18.28
CA ARG A 479 16.22 -6.62 -19.53
C ARG A 479 14.81 -6.60 -20.12
N LYS A 480 14.66 -6.03 -21.33
CA LYS A 480 13.41 -6.14 -22.11
C LYS A 480 13.23 -7.63 -22.47
N ASN A 481 12.26 -8.28 -21.85
CA ASN A 481 11.73 -9.52 -22.40
C ASN A 481 10.89 -9.15 -23.63
N ASP A 482 11.00 -9.91 -24.72
CA ASP A 482 10.31 -9.71 -26.01
C ASP A 482 8.77 -9.80 -25.97
N ASN A 483 8.16 -9.77 -24.79
CA ASN A 483 6.72 -9.70 -24.59
C ASN A 483 6.33 -8.33 -24.02
N ASN A 484 6.21 -7.36 -24.88
CA ASN A 484 5.37 -6.12 -24.85
C ASN A 484 5.05 -5.49 -23.45
N ASP A 485 5.97 -5.48 -22.51
CA ASP A 485 5.84 -4.74 -21.25
C ASP A 485 6.71 -3.49 -21.27
N ASN A 486 6.09 -2.36 -21.63
CA ASN A 486 6.65 -1.03 -21.39
C ASN A 486 6.74 -0.77 -19.88
N THR A 487 7.75 -1.31 -19.24
CA THR A 487 8.14 -0.89 -17.90
C THR A 487 9.07 0.32 -18.05
N ASP A 488 8.53 1.51 -17.81
CA ASP A 488 9.34 2.65 -17.43
C ASP A 488 10.12 2.26 -16.16
N SER A 489 11.36 1.87 -16.35
CA SER A 489 12.32 1.77 -15.25
C SER A 489 12.48 3.18 -14.69
N SER A 490 11.84 3.43 -13.53
CA SER A 490 12.09 4.63 -12.75
C SER A 490 13.59 4.71 -12.49
N ALA A 491 14.23 5.69 -13.12
CA ALA A 491 15.59 6.08 -12.89
C ALA A 491 15.74 6.60 -11.45
N ASP A 492 16.04 5.70 -10.55
CA ASP A 492 16.61 6.00 -9.23
C ASP A 492 17.58 4.87 -8.82
N SER A 493 18.37 4.46 -9.77
CA SER A 493 19.64 3.76 -9.57
C SER A 493 20.64 4.45 -10.49
N THR A 494 21.26 5.48 -9.96
CA THR A 494 22.58 5.87 -10.44
C THR A 494 23.42 4.59 -10.46
N GLU A 495 23.89 4.18 -11.66
CA GLU A 495 25.07 3.35 -11.85
C GLU A 495 24.97 1.82 -11.72
N ASP A 496 24.03 1.17 -12.39
CA ASP A 496 24.30 -0.18 -12.87
C ASP A 496 24.27 -0.15 -14.43
N LYS A 497 25.34 0.35 -15.05
CA LYS A 497 25.59 0.06 -16.48
C LYS A 497 25.76 -1.45 -16.59
N ASP A 498 24.99 -2.12 -17.47
CA ASP A 498 25.23 -3.51 -17.85
C ASP A 498 26.68 -3.64 -18.31
N THR A 499 27.54 -4.05 -17.41
CA THR A 499 28.98 -4.14 -17.65
C THR A 499 29.21 -5.44 -18.39
N ASP A 500 29.74 -5.36 -19.61
CA ASP A 500 30.14 -6.53 -20.39
C ASP A 500 31.02 -7.45 -19.54
N ALA A 501 30.79 -8.76 -19.61
CA ALA A 501 31.51 -9.76 -18.83
C ALA A 501 33.06 -9.70 -19.10
N ALA A 502 33.45 -9.41 -20.32
CA ALA A 502 34.88 -9.25 -20.69
C ALA A 502 35.50 -8.00 -20.03
N PHE A 503 34.75 -6.89 -20.01
CA PHE A 503 35.19 -5.66 -19.33
C PHE A 503 35.26 -5.90 -17.81
N PHE A 504 34.27 -6.59 -17.23
CA PHE A 504 34.26 -6.87 -15.79
C PHE A 504 35.43 -7.80 -15.37
N ALA A 505 35.76 -8.82 -16.19
CA ALA A 505 36.95 -9.67 -15.95
C ALA A 505 38.25 -8.86 -15.90
N ARG A 506 38.35 -7.85 -16.76
CA ARG A 506 39.50 -6.92 -16.77
C ARG A 506 39.53 -6.04 -15.51
N ILE A 507 38.40 -5.48 -15.11
CA ILE A 507 38.30 -4.73 -13.85
C ILE A 507 38.69 -5.62 -12.66
N GLN A 508 38.33 -6.89 -12.68
CA GLN A 508 38.72 -7.83 -11.63
C GLN A 508 40.22 -8.14 -11.59
N SER A 509 40.94 -7.98 -12.69
CA SER A 509 42.40 -8.20 -12.73
C SER A 509 43.22 -7.06 -12.10
N LEU A 510 42.61 -5.87 -11.90
CA LEU A 510 43.26 -4.72 -11.29
C LEU A 510 43.65 -5.01 -9.84
N LYS A 511 44.80 -4.43 -9.41
CA LYS A 511 45.35 -4.59 -8.05
C LYS A 511 45.67 -3.23 -7.43
N LYS A 512 45.63 -3.17 -6.10
CA LYS A 512 46.13 -2.01 -5.34
C LYS A 512 47.59 -1.72 -5.68
N GLY A 513 47.93 -0.44 -5.80
CA GLY A 513 49.25 0.04 -6.15
C GLY A 513 49.50 0.18 -7.66
N MET A 514 48.64 -0.34 -8.53
CA MET A 514 48.81 -0.17 -9.98
C MET A 514 48.62 1.30 -10.36
N THR A 515 49.42 1.78 -11.28
CA THR A 515 49.32 3.10 -11.90
C THR A 515 48.65 2.94 -13.25
N LEU A 516 47.65 3.77 -13.53
CA LEU A 516 46.90 3.76 -14.77
C LEU A 516 46.90 5.15 -15.42
N PRO A 517 46.90 5.24 -16.75
CA PRO A 517 46.79 6.52 -17.44
C PRO A 517 45.40 7.11 -17.26
N VAL A 518 45.33 8.43 -17.11
CA VAL A 518 44.08 9.21 -17.11
C VAL A 518 43.94 9.83 -18.49
N GLN A 519 42.90 9.44 -19.22
CA GLN A 519 42.66 9.89 -20.60
C GLN A 519 42.01 11.27 -20.64
N SER A 520 41.11 11.56 -19.71
CA SER A 520 40.44 12.86 -19.59
C SER A 520 39.93 13.12 -18.16
N LEU A 521 39.78 14.41 -17.87
CA LEU A 521 39.03 14.90 -16.72
C LEU A 521 37.88 15.78 -17.27
N ASP A 522 36.67 15.41 -17.00
CA ASP A 522 35.49 16.02 -17.57
C ASP A 522 34.52 16.52 -16.48
N ILE A 523 33.82 17.64 -16.74
CA ILE A 523 32.80 18.16 -15.85
C ILE A 523 31.43 17.64 -16.32
N LYS A 524 30.75 16.91 -15.45
CA LYS A 524 29.39 16.48 -15.67
C LYS A 524 28.42 17.35 -14.88
N GLU A 525 27.68 18.20 -15.58
CA GLU A 525 26.61 18.99 -15.00
C GLU A 525 25.45 18.06 -14.60
N GLY A 526 24.95 18.24 -13.39
CA GLY A 526 23.76 17.62 -12.86
C GLY A 526 22.84 18.68 -12.28
N LYS A 527 21.59 18.32 -12.08
CA LYS A 527 20.58 19.19 -11.45
C LYS A 527 19.81 18.38 -10.45
N THR A 528 19.50 19.00 -9.31
CA THR A 528 18.59 18.39 -8.35
C THR A 528 17.20 18.24 -8.98
N SER A 529 16.46 17.24 -8.60
CA SER A 529 15.10 17.01 -9.09
C SER A 529 14.11 16.99 -7.93
N PRO A 530 12.88 17.47 -8.15
CA PRO A 530 11.86 17.40 -7.12
C PRO A 530 11.47 15.95 -6.81
N PRO A 531 10.87 15.68 -5.66
CA PRO A 531 10.37 14.36 -5.35
C PRO A 531 9.29 13.94 -6.36
N LYS A 532 9.22 12.64 -6.66
CA LYS A 532 8.24 12.12 -7.63
C LYS A 532 6.82 12.21 -7.07
N ARG A 533 5.86 12.55 -7.94
CA ARG A 533 4.43 12.45 -7.63
C ARG A 533 4.07 11.01 -7.28
N TYR A 534 3.09 10.85 -6.43
CA TYR A 534 2.50 9.54 -6.20
C TYR A 534 1.78 9.03 -7.44
N ASN A 535 1.93 7.75 -7.77
CA ASN A 535 0.95 7.03 -8.56
C ASN A 535 -0.02 6.29 -7.61
N SER A 536 -1.13 5.77 -8.14
CA SER A 536 -2.16 5.13 -7.32
C SER A 536 -1.62 3.97 -6.46
N GLY A 537 -0.69 3.17 -7.01
CA GLY A 537 -0.07 2.06 -6.27
C GLY A 537 0.95 2.53 -5.22
N SER A 538 1.83 3.50 -5.56
CA SER A 538 2.78 4.03 -4.60
C SER A 538 2.11 4.81 -3.46
N LEU A 539 0.92 5.38 -3.71
CA LEU A 539 0.14 6.04 -2.66
C LEU A 539 -0.43 5.00 -1.68
N ILE A 540 -0.91 3.84 -2.16
CA ILE A 540 -1.31 2.73 -1.29
C ILE A 540 -0.15 2.26 -0.41
N LEU A 541 1.05 2.10 -0.98
CA LEU A 541 2.23 1.75 -0.18
C LEU A 541 2.62 2.85 0.81
N ALA A 542 2.47 4.11 0.44
CA ALA A 542 2.72 5.22 1.35
C ALA A 542 1.71 5.24 2.51
N MET A 543 0.45 4.86 2.27
CA MET A 543 -0.55 4.67 3.33
C MET A 543 -0.17 3.51 4.27
N GLU A 544 0.27 2.38 3.71
CA GLU A 544 0.73 1.23 4.51
C GLU A 544 1.97 1.57 5.35
N ASN A 545 2.89 2.35 4.77
CA ASN A 545 4.14 2.73 5.41
C ASN A 545 4.08 4.13 6.05
N ALA A 546 2.89 4.65 6.33
CA ALA A 546 2.71 6.01 6.85
C ALA A 546 3.43 6.25 8.18
N GLY A 547 3.77 5.21 8.92
CA GLY A 547 4.64 5.30 10.09
C GLY A 547 5.99 5.95 9.82
N GLN A 548 6.53 5.84 8.60
CA GLN A 548 7.79 6.51 8.24
C GLN A 548 7.68 8.05 8.18
N LEU A 549 6.45 8.57 8.09
CA LEU A 549 6.18 10.02 8.09
C LEU A 549 6.03 10.60 9.50
N ILE A 550 6.10 9.76 10.54
CA ILE A 550 5.94 10.14 11.94
C ILE A 550 7.31 10.37 12.53
N GLU A 551 7.53 11.57 13.08
CA GLU A 551 8.78 11.94 13.71
C GLU A 551 8.97 11.27 15.08
N ASP A 552 7.87 11.11 15.84
CA ASP A 552 7.87 10.44 17.14
C ASP A 552 8.19 8.93 16.98
N GLU A 553 9.31 8.51 17.58
CA GLU A 553 9.79 7.11 17.46
C GLU A 553 8.87 6.12 18.15
N GLU A 554 8.23 6.50 19.24
CA GLU A 554 7.31 5.64 19.99
C GLU A 554 6.02 5.42 19.19
N LEU A 555 5.41 6.48 18.68
CA LEU A 555 4.27 6.40 17.76
C LEU A 555 4.62 5.68 16.47
N ARG A 556 5.82 5.91 15.92
CA ARG A 556 6.31 5.21 14.73
C ARG A 556 6.42 3.70 14.96
N ALA A 557 6.97 3.28 16.09
CA ALA A 557 7.10 1.86 16.45
C ALA A 557 5.74 1.19 16.60
N GLN A 558 4.74 1.90 17.09
CA GLN A 558 3.39 1.40 17.33
C GLN A 558 2.59 1.18 16.03
N ILE A 559 2.87 1.95 14.96
CA ILE A 559 2.22 1.82 13.65
C ILE A 559 3.04 0.94 12.71
N LYS A 560 4.20 0.50 13.12
CA LYS A 560 5.03 -0.37 12.30
C LYS A 560 4.24 -1.62 11.92
N GLY A 561 3.74 -1.65 10.68
CA GLY A 561 2.95 -2.74 10.11
C GLY A 561 1.45 -2.49 9.94
N SER A 562 0.87 -1.44 10.54
CA SER A 562 -0.57 -1.13 10.38
C SER A 562 -0.88 0.00 9.39
N GLY A 563 -0.02 1.03 9.31
CA GLY A 563 -0.22 2.17 8.42
C GLY A 563 -1.51 2.97 8.69
N ILE A 564 -1.96 3.73 7.69
CA ILE A 564 -3.25 4.42 7.71
C ILE A 564 -4.27 3.70 6.82
N GLY A 565 -5.46 3.46 7.34
CA GLY A 565 -6.44 2.59 6.73
C GLY A 565 -6.02 1.11 6.74
N THR A 566 -6.96 0.21 6.56
CA THR A 566 -6.68 -1.23 6.44
C THR A 566 -6.52 -1.63 4.98
N SER A 567 -5.97 -2.82 4.72
CA SER A 567 -5.95 -3.45 3.39
C SER A 567 -7.31 -3.41 2.71
N ALA A 568 -8.39 -3.64 3.46
CA ALA A 568 -9.76 -3.60 2.95
C ALA A 568 -10.23 -2.20 2.51
N THR A 569 -9.78 -1.12 3.16
CA THR A 569 -10.36 0.23 3.01
C THR A 569 -9.51 1.20 2.19
N ARG A 570 -8.19 0.98 2.04
CA ARG A 570 -7.29 1.91 1.33
C ARG A 570 -7.76 2.22 -0.11
N GLY A 571 -8.16 1.20 -0.87
CA GLY A 571 -8.66 1.39 -2.24
C GLY A 571 -9.93 2.22 -2.31
N GLU A 572 -10.90 1.95 -1.44
CA GLU A 572 -12.16 2.70 -1.37
C GLU A 572 -11.97 4.16 -0.92
N ILE A 573 -10.98 4.42 -0.04
CA ILE A 573 -10.63 5.78 0.35
C ILE A 573 -10.12 6.58 -0.85
N LEU A 574 -9.24 6.00 -1.67
CA LEU A 574 -8.78 6.65 -2.90
C LEU A 574 -9.94 6.92 -3.86
N LYS A 575 -10.82 5.94 -4.04
CA LYS A 575 -12.03 6.07 -4.87
C LYS A 575 -12.94 7.20 -4.38
N LYS A 576 -13.15 7.33 -3.07
CA LYS A 576 -13.90 8.46 -2.48
C LYS A 576 -13.24 9.81 -2.77
N LEU A 577 -11.91 9.91 -2.66
CA LEU A 577 -11.17 11.14 -2.98
C LEU A 577 -11.31 11.54 -4.44
N PHE A 578 -11.31 10.57 -5.38
CA PHE A 578 -11.55 10.84 -6.80
C PHE A 578 -13.01 11.22 -7.07
N ASN A 579 -13.98 10.53 -6.48
CA ASN A 579 -15.40 10.80 -6.64
C ASN A 579 -15.78 12.19 -6.07
N ASN A 580 -15.21 12.58 -4.94
CA ASN A 580 -15.38 13.90 -4.34
C ASN A 580 -14.62 14.99 -5.13
N LYS A 581 -13.87 14.61 -6.16
CA LYS A 581 -13.05 15.52 -6.97
C LYS A 581 -11.98 16.27 -6.15
N TYR A 582 -11.52 15.70 -5.07
CA TYR A 582 -10.41 16.24 -4.30
C TYR A 582 -9.07 15.88 -4.94
N LEU A 583 -8.99 14.68 -5.51
CA LEU A 583 -7.84 14.21 -6.28
C LEU A 583 -8.26 13.89 -7.72
N ALA A 584 -7.29 13.99 -8.63
CA ALA A 584 -7.39 13.58 -10.02
C ALA A 584 -6.43 12.42 -10.30
N LEU A 585 -6.88 11.48 -11.13
CA LEU A 585 -6.08 10.33 -11.57
C LEU A 585 -5.86 10.38 -13.08
N ASN A 586 -4.61 10.38 -13.50
CA ASN A 586 -4.26 10.14 -14.88
C ASN A 586 -4.33 8.63 -15.17
N LYS A 587 -5.32 8.19 -15.92
CA LYS A 587 -5.57 6.75 -16.19
C LYS A 587 -4.42 6.07 -16.93
N LYS A 588 -3.65 6.78 -17.77
CA LYS A 588 -2.53 6.21 -18.54
C LYS A 588 -1.28 5.99 -17.68
N THR A 589 -0.95 6.97 -16.83
CA THR A 589 0.26 6.95 -16.00
C THR A 589 0.00 6.51 -14.57
N GLN A 590 -1.26 6.44 -14.17
CA GLN A 590 -1.71 6.24 -12.78
C GLN A 590 -1.21 7.32 -11.80
N ILE A 591 -0.72 8.46 -12.30
CA ILE A 591 -0.29 9.58 -11.46
C ILE A 591 -1.50 10.24 -10.81
N VAL A 592 -1.37 10.49 -9.51
CA VAL A 592 -2.36 11.16 -8.66
C VAL A 592 -1.90 12.59 -8.39
N THR A 593 -2.79 13.56 -8.60
CA THR A 593 -2.56 14.97 -8.31
C THR A 593 -3.74 15.56 -7.56
N PRO A 594 -3.55 16.62 -6.75
CA PRO A 594 -4.69 17.31 -6.18
C PRO A 594 -5.46 18.07 -7.28
N THR A 595 -6.73 18.33 -7.02
CA THR A 595 -7.51 19.31 -7.78
C THR A 595 -7.50 20.64 -7.03
N MET A 596 -7.97 21.71 -7.68
CA MET A 596 -8.15 22.99 -7.00
C MET A 596 -9.06 22.86 -5.77
N LEU A 597 -10.19 22.14 -5.90
CA LEU A 597 -11.08 21.87 -4.77
C LEU A 597 -10.35 21.09 -3.65
N GLY A 598 -9.54 20.10 -4.03
CA GLY A 598 -8.76 19.33 -3.04
C GLY A 598 -7.78 20.18 -2.24
N GLU A 599 -7.10 21.14 -2.89
CA GLU A 599 -6.23 22.08 -2.16
C GLU A 599 -7.02 23.05 -1.26
N MET A 600 -8.18 23.53 -1.73
CA MET A 600 -9.06 24.37 -0.91
C MET A 600 -9.54 23.62 0.35
N ILE A 601 -9.92 22.34 0.20
CA ILE A 601 -10.30 21.49 1.34
C ILE A 601 -9.11 21.27 2.28
N TYR A 602 -7.92 21.03 1.74
CA TYR A 602 -6.70 20.93 2.54
C TYR A 602 -6.49 22.19 3.37
N ASP A 603 -6.56 23.38 2.76
CA ASP A 603 -6.34 24.65 3.46
C ASP A 603 -7.41 24.90 4.54
N VAL A 604 -8.67 24.55 4.25
CA VAL A 604 -9.75 24.62 5.26
C VAL A 604 -9.45 23.72 6.46
N VAL A 605 -9.01 22.49 6.23
CA VAL A 605 -8.68 21.56 7.32
C VAL A 605 -7.42 22.01 8.07
N ASP A 606 -6.40 22.51 7.37
CA ASP A 606 -5.16 22.98 7.98
C ASP A 606 -5.39 24.16 8.95
N HIS A 607 -6.32 25.07 8.60
CA HIS A 607 -6.68 26.23 9.42
C HIS A 607 -7.86 25.98 10.40
N SER A 608 -8.33 24.73 10.50
CA SER A 608 -9.44 24.36 11.42
C SER A 608 -9.12 23.12 12.25
N ILE A 609 -9.08 21.93 11.63
CA ILE A 609 -8.86 20.65 12.30
C ILE A 609 -7.57 20.00 11.77
N ARG A 610 -6.47 20.73 11.82
CA ARG A 610 -5.16 20.35 11.30
C ARG A 610 -4.73 18.90 11.65
N PRO A 611 -5.00 18.35 12.85
CA PRO A 611 -4.64 16.97 13.16
C PRO A 611 -5.18 15.93 12.19
N LEU A 612 -6.32 16.18 11.51
CA LEU A 612 -6.85 15.25 10.48
C LEU A 612 -5.93 15.10 9.25
N LEU A 613 -5.00 16.03 9.03
CA LEU A 613 -4.03 15.97 7.95
C LEU A 613 -2.81 15.10 8.30
N ASN A 614 -2.64 14.74 9.58
CA ASN A 614 -1.46 14.03 10.06
C ASN A 614 -1.72 12.54 10.25
N PRO A 615 -0.78 11.67 9.83
CA PRO A 615 -0.87 10.24 10.07
C PRO A 615 -0.83 9.86 11.55
N GLU A 616 -0.19 10.66 12.39
CA GLU A 616 -0.06 10.46 13.84
C GLU A 616 -1.42 10.33 14.54
N LEU A 617 -2.38 11.20 14.18
CA LEU A 617 -3.74 11.12 14.75
C LEU A 617 -4.39 9.79 14.40
N THR A 618 -4.37 9.42 13.10
CA THR A 618 -4.97 8.17 12.63
C THR A 618 -4.37 6.98 13.32
N ALA A 619 -3.08 7.00 13.46
CA ALA A 619 -2.29 5.98 14.10
C ALA A 619 -2.58 5.81 15.58
N SER A 620 -2.67 6.92 16.30
CA SER A 620 -3.02 6.93 17.72
C SER A 620 -4.40 6.30 17.96
N TRP A 621 -5.37 6.56 17.09
CA TRP A 621 -6.69 5.94 17.18
C TRP A 621 -6.67 4.43 16.85
N GLU A 622 -5.97 4.02 15.78
CA GLU A 622 -5.82 2.59 15.46
C GLU A 622 -5.12 1.80 16.58
N LYS A 623 -4.15 2.43 17.25
CA LYS A 623 -3.54 1.84 18.46
C LYS A 623 -4.56 1.65 19.57
N GLY A 624 -5.39 2.65 19.83
CA GLY A 624 -6.46 2.54 20.81
C GLY A 624 -7.41 1.37 20.50
N LEU A 625 -7.76 1.17 19.21
CA LEU A 625 -8.57 0.03 18.79
C LEU A 625 -7.87 -1.31 18.99
N THR A 626 -6.55 -1.36 18.84
CA THR A 626 -5.77 -2.56 19.13
C THR A 626 -5.80 -2.88 20.62
N TYR A 627 -5.62 -1.89 21.48
CA TYR A 627 -5.74 -2.07 22.94
C TYR A 627 -7.12 -2.58 23.38
N VAL A 628 -8.19 -2.13 22.70
CA VAL A 628 -9.53 -2.69 22.96
C VAL A 628 -9.63 -4.14 22.51
N ALA A 629 -9.08 -4.47 21.32
CA ALA A 629 -9.09 -5.86 20.83
C ALA A 629 -8.28 -6.81 21.72
N ASP A 630 -7.19 -6.32 22.31
CA ASP A 630 -6.33 -7.06 23.25
C ASP A 630 -6.91 -7.10 24.68
N GLY A 631 -7.90 -6.24 24.97
CA GLY A 631 -8.53 -6.14 26.29
C GLY A 631 -7.79 -5.23 27.28
N ASP A 632 -6.81 -4.46 26.83
CA ASP A 632 -5.99 -3.56 27.65
C ASP A 632 -6.75 -2.30 28.09
N ILE A 633 -7.73 -1.84 27.28
CA ILE A 633 -8.64 -0.74 27.60
C ILE A 633 -10.07 -1.14 27.30
N THR A 634 -11.02 -0.53 28.02
CA THR A 634 -12.46 -0.78 27.82
C THR A 634 -13.03 0.04 26.66
N SER A 635 -14.16 -0.42 26.12
CA SER A 635 -14.93 0.34 25.12
C SER A 635 -15.35 1.72 25.63
N ASP A 636 -15.70 1.83 26.91
CA ASP A 636 -16.16 3.09 27.50
C ASP A 636 -15.03 4.11 27.64
N GLU A 637 -13.84 3.68 28.01
CA GLU A 637 -12.64 4.53 28.02
C GLU A 637 -12.30 5.06 26.63
N TYR A 638 -12.41 4.20 25.61
CA TYR A 638 -12.19 4.62 24.24
C TYR A 638 -13.25 5.63 23.77
N MET A 639 -14.55 5.35 24.02
CA MET A 639 -15.65 6.24 23.65
C MET A 639 -15.52 7.60 24.33
N LYS A 640 -15.20 7.64 25.61
CA LYS A 640 -15.00 8.91 26.34
C LYS A 640 -13.92 9.78 25.69
N LYS A 641 -12.79 9.19 25.30
CA LYS A 641 -11.73 9.92 24.58
C LYS A 641 -12.20 10.44 23.24
N LEU A 642 -13.01 9.65 22.52
CA LEU A 642 -13.55 10.01 21.21
C LEU A 642 -14.55 11.18 21.34
N ASP A 643 -15.49 11.10 22.27
CA ASP A 643 -16.50 12.13 22.53
C ASP A 643 -15.86 13.45 22.94
N ASP A 644 -14.86 13.40 23.82
CA ASP A 644 -14.08 14.55 24.23
C ASP A 644 -13.32 15.18 23.06
N PHE A 645 -12.74 14.37 22.18
CA PHE A 645 -12.03 14.87 21.01
C PHE A 645 -12.96 15.56 20.03
N VAL A 646 -14.08 14.91 19.68
CA VAL A 646 -15.08 15.43 18.72
C VAL A 646 -15.68 16.73 19.27
N SER A 647 -16.06 16.76 20.55
CA SER A 647 -16.64 17.92 21.20
C SER A 647 -15.70 19.11 21.21
N ARG A 648 -14.49 18.93 21.72
CA ARG A 648 -13.48 20.01 21.82
C ARG A 648 -13.14 20.58 20.44
N ARG A 649 -12.95 19.72 19.43
CA ARG A 649 -12.62 20.19 18.08
C ARG A 649 -13.80 20.90 17.42
N THR A 650 -15.01 20.40 17.59
CA THR A 650 -16.22 21.06 17.06
C THR A 650 -16.41 22.46 17.67
N LEU A 651 -16.31 22.57 18.98
CA LEU A 651 -16.48 23.87 19.67
C LEU A 651 -15.36 24.86 19.28
N ALA A 652 -14.12 24.42 19.21
CA ALA A 652 -13.00 25.25 18.79
C ALA A 652 -13.24 25.83 17.37
N VAL A 653 -13.62 24.99 16.42
CA VAL A 653 -13.88 25.42 15.04
C VAL A 653 -15.10 26.32 14.93
N LYS A 654 -16.16 26.11 15.73
CA LYS A 654 -17.32 27.01 15.77
C LYS A 654 -16.89 28.46 16.12
N GLY A 655 -15.93 28.63 17.00
CA GLY A 655 -15.39 29.94 17.41
C GLY A 655 -14.45 30.62 16.39
N LEU A 656 -13.97 29.93 15.37
CA LEU A 656 -13.06 30.51 14.38
C LEU A 656 -13.76 31.55 13.48
N ASN A 657 -13.08 32.65 13.17
CA ASN A 657 -13.51 33.70 12.24
C ASN A 657 -12.41 33.95 11.18
N ASN A 658 -12.01 32.90 10.47
CA ASN A 658 -10.88 32.90 9.55
C ASN A 658 -11.26 32.79 8.06
N GLN A 659 -12.54 32.99 7.70
CA GLN A 659 -13.02 32.87 6.32
C GLN A 659 -12.31 33.83 5.33
N TYR A 660 -11.88 35.00 5.81
CA TYR A 660 -11.11 35.96 5.01
C TYR A 660 -9.72 35.40 4.64
N GLN A 661 -9.06 34.74 5.61
CA GLN A 661 -7.77 34.11 5.36
C GLN A 661 -7.86 32.98 4.34
N MET A 662 -8.96 32.25 4.33
CA MET A 662 -9.19 31.17 3.35
C MET A 662 -9.18 31.68 1.91
N ARG A 663 -9.69 32.90 1.66
CA ARG A 663 -9.69 33.45 0.29
C ARG A 663 -8.25 33.66 -0.22
N ALA A 664 -7.34 34.13 0.61
CA ALA A 664 -5.93 34.27 0.22
C ALA A 664 -5.29 32.90 -0.11
N CYS A 665 -5.62 31.86 0.66
CA CYS A 665 -5.17 30.48 0.38
C CYS A 665 -5.72 29.98 -0.98
N TYR A 666 -7.01 30.23 -1.25
CA TYR A 666 -7.63 29.86 -2.52
C TYR A 666 -7.00 30.58 -3.71
N ASP A 667 -6.71 31.89 -3.59
CA ASP A 667 -6.05 32.68 -4.62
C ASP A 667 -4.62 32.17 -4.89
N LYS A 668 -3.87 31.77 -3.83
CA LYS A 668 -2.55 31.14 -3.97
C LYS A 668 -2.66 29.79 -4.71
N ALA A 669 -3.59 28.95 -4.33
CA ALA A 669 -3.79 27.66 -5.00
C ALA A 669 -4.22 27.82 -6.46
N ALA A 670 -5.12 28.76 -6.76
CA ALA A 670 -5.68 28.97 -8.09
C ALA A 670 -4.64 29.30 -9.18
N GLN A 671 -3.48 29.85 -8.80
CA GLN A 671 -2.40 30.18 -9.73
C GLN A 671 -1.89 28.94 -10.49
N PHE A 672 -2.03 27.76 -9.92
CA PHE A 672 -1.57 26.50 -10.50
C PHE A 672 -2.63 25.74 -11.30
N TYR A 673 -3.86 26.25 -11.34
CA TYR A 673 -4.98 25.62 -12.04
C TYR A 673 -5.51 26.52 -13.15
N LYS A 674 -5.74 25.94 -14.34
CA LYS A 674 -6.35 26.67 -15.46
C LYS A 674 -7.73 27.15 -15.06
N LYS A 675 -8.03 28.43 -15.24
CA LYS A 675 -9.40 28.95 -15.09
C LYS A 675 -10.33 28.17 -16.01
N PRO A 676 -11.49 27.69 -15.54
CA PRO A 676 -12.46 27.05 -16.42
C PRO A 676 -12.84 28.03 -17.52
N VAL A 677 -12.64 27.61 -18.78
CA VAL A 677 -13.07 28.40 -19.96
C VAL A 677 -14.59 28.57 -19.84
N ARG A 678 -15.06 29.81 -19.69
CA ARG A 678 -16.49 30.13 -19.75
C ARG A 678 -17.02 29.65 -21.11
N LYS A 679 -17.85 28.62 -21.11
CA LYS A 679 -18.68 28.34 -22.30
C LYS A 679 -19.63 29.51 -22.46
N THR A 680 -19.23 30.44 -23.28
CA THR A 680 -20.16 31.49 -23.79
C THR A 680 -21.30 30.74 -24.47
N GLY A 681 -22.48 30.86 -23.92
CA GLY A 681 -23.68 30.27 -24.49
C GLY A 681 -23.82 30.72 -25.94
N LYS A 682 -23.83 29.77 -26.85
CA LYS A 682 -24.33 30.03 -28.20
C LYS A 682 -25.81 30.38 -28.05
N ASN A 683 -26.12 31.65 -28.23
CA ASN A 683 -27.49 32.08 -28.51
C ASN A 683 -28.04 31.24 -29.67
N LYS A 684 -29.00 30.36 -29.36
CA LYS A 684 -29.88 29.86 -30.42
C LYS A 684 -30.79 31.01 -30.84
N LYS A 685 -30.61 31.48 -32.05
CA LYS A 685 -31.66 32.15 -32.82
C LYS A 685 -32.64 31.11 -33.31
#